data_583472292a22fd3a71a78c061ce45c9d
#
_entry.id   583472292a22fd3a71a78c061ce45c9d
#
_cell.length_a   1.000
_cell.length_b   1.000
_cell.length_c   1.000
_cell.angle_alpha   90.00
_cell.angle_beta   90.00
_cell.angle_gamma   90.00
#
_symmetry.space_group_name_H-M   'P 1'
#
loop_
_entity.id
_entity.type
_entity.pdbx_description
1 polymer ?
#
loop_
_entity_poly.entity_id
_entity_poly.type
_entity_poly.pdbx_seq_one_letter_code
_entity_poly.pdbx_strand_id
1 'polypeptide(L)'
;MNFRETSTKAWRQFVAFLICSIGALPVWAERITYTPRQIIQKFNIDADGGEFICKLGTDPVSGKPALVFAGFGGYVTITGTQNYNYVQSITLEGSSSADGTETMSQAVLIERVEINGKSYYNELDEKAACFYPSGSYDYVANTTSGSLYIYFYKGQSTTFYLTSLSVDCAEQRNVSFDPATVTIKQGEKVELPDMVGDTDGIISDSTSYTIDNPAIAAFNCAEGNRSMILGEKPGETTLFAHVNATKNLPVGVARLHITVTPAEVEGDVVTIQLTEAGTLREKLAELEDVTSINRLKLVGPINSQDLALLRAGTGRLAKLVDIDLADVTLVPDGGAYSTVETDRYKIGLGTETTTYYLSDEERTEESSSSTGLGGSNHYVKEYTLDLGGAFANMTQLQRIVLPTSLTRVGDHFALNCNNLVSVKSQGKIAEVEEDAFYGCEKLVEHPFDGVERIGKGTFQRAAIGLIDLSQLKELGSAAFNESCVSHANLVNLDSIAADAFRESYVSQLVLSDSLKYIGEGAFANTAMLRGNLALPKHLSEIGSAAFMRSHIQQVTSAPDKLTRAGFNIMYGTEWYWQHVQTDSIIMLGSAAIELGSSCKSGNLTSITLPAGTTVISDQLFYGCDKLQHVSLPASLLAIGNKAFASCTSLTTCTLPKQLQYIGNQAFSSTALSTVNLDGNMTIGESAFNNICTLLRVNYNVPNAATAQNMFASCKGLEIVNIGADVTILPAYMFTKCNSLLKVNFADRPDYTPLVIEDEVFNGCNLLSKAELPMQTTHIGRYAFGATALTQVTLPKTLTYLHSKAFNNGKIATIYNYMRRPYDFSSELSGNVAVTPFATVGGRYILPDWFGADVAVYVRPESVEAYQADLAWGKCNIQPMDAEHMAVGINAVRQNNYTPAIHYDADGRTLSLADGGTFSVFTLDGRSVAKCVTTCSIALPGTYIIATNNSTAKVIVH
;
A
#
# COMPACT_ATOMS: atom_id res chain seq x y z
N MET A 1 38.69 37.76 11.39
CA MET A 1 37.76 37.46 12.50
C MET A 1 37.95 36.01 12.88
N ASN A 2 38.35 35.76 14.14
CA ASN A 2 38.48 34.38 14.62
C ASN A 2 37.08 33.84 14.91
N PHE A 3 36.63 32.85 14.14
CA PHE A 3 35.42 32.09 14.51
C PHE A 3 35.85 30.99 15.50
N ARG A 4 35.59 31.20 16.77
CA ARG A 4 35.57 30.17 17.79
C ARG A 4 34.12 29.72 17.98
N GLU A 5 33.94 28.42 18.05
CA GLU A 5 32.70 27.72 18.31
C GLU A 5 31.75 28.41 19.28
N THR A 6 30.52 28.62 18.86
CA THR A 6 29.37 28.64 19.76
C THR A 6 28.16 28.04 19.03
N SER A 7 27.79 26.88 19.51
CA SER A 7 26.56 26.13 19.34
C SER A 7 25.70 26.34 18.07
N THR A 8 25.65 25.33 17.29
CA THR A 8 24.93 25.10 16.02
C THR A 8 23.40 25.35 16.04
N LYS A 9 22.78 25.66 17.16
CA LYS A 9 21.30 25.88 17.23
C LYS A 9 20.86 27.34 17.16
N ALA A 10 21.64 28.28 17.62
CA ALA A 10 21.25 29.69 17.64
C ALA A 10 21.50 30.41 16.31
N TRP A 11 22.42 29.90 15.47
CA TRP A 11 22.76 30.50 14.18
C TRP A 11 21.77 30.15 13.06
N ARG A 12 21.11 29.00 13.13
CA ARG A 12 20.09 28.60 12.14
C ARG A 12 18.81 29.47 12.17
N GLN A 13 18.49 30.07 13.28
CA GLN A 13 17.32 30.97 13.39
C GLN A 13 17.60 32.42 12.96
N PHE A 14 18.85 32.85 12.94
CA PHE A 14 19.20 34.25 12.58
C PHE A 14 19.43 34.43 11.06
N VAL A 15 19.77 33.38 10.33
CA VAL A 15 19.99 33.42 8.87
C VAL A 15 18.67 33.31 8.09
N ALA A 16 17.62 32.74 8.66
CA ALA A 16 16.31 32.64 8.01
C ALA A 16 15.57 34.00 7.86
N PHE A 17 16.00 35.05 8.54
CA PHE A 17 15.31 36.36 8.55
C PHE A 17 15.91 37.41 7.57
N LEU A 18 17.01 37.09 6.87
CA LEU A 18 17.70 38.07 6.01
C LEU A 18 17.61 37.75 4.49
N ILE A 19 16.83 36.74 4.08
CA ILE A 19 16.76 36.28 2.67
C ILE A 19 15.54 36.85 1.91
N CYS A 20 14.68 37.64 2.52
CA CYS A 20 13.45 38.12 1.87
C CYS A 20 13.50 39.45 1.14
N SER A 21 14.65 39.99 0.76
CA SER A 21 14.62 41.21 -0.04
C SER A 21 15.91 41.49 -0.86
N ILE A 22 16.12 40.77 -1.95
CA ILE A 22 16.85 41.30 -3.10
C ILE A 22 16.23 40.67 -4.36
N GLY A 23 15.45 41.49 -5.08
CA GLY A 23 14.88 41.10 -6.38
C GLY A 23 16.01 40.74 -7.36
N ALA A 24 15.77 39.69 -8.13
CA ALA A 24 16.66 39.26 -9.18
C ALA A 24 16.81 40.36 -10.25
N LEU A 25 17.96 40.97 -10.35
CA LEU A 25 18.33 41.81 -11.48
C LEU A 25 18.51 40.91 -12.73
N PRO A 26 18.13 41.36 -13.92
CA PRO A 26 18.38 40.62 -15.14
C PRO A 26 19.90 40.46 -15.36
N VAL A 27 20.36 39.20 -15.36
CA VAL A 27 21.75 38.90 -15.62
C VAL A 27 21.90 38.68 -17.13
N TRP A 28 22.55 39.64 -17.81
CA TRP A 28 23.06 39.48 -19.17
C TRP A 28 24.19 38.46 -19.13
N ALA A 29 24.56 37.83 -20.26
CA ALA A 29 25.73 36.97 -20.37
C ALA A 29 26.93 37.61 -19.71
N GLU A 30 27.32 37.17 -18.52
CA GLU A 30 28.33 37.86 -17.72
C GLU A 30 29.14 36.85 -16.93
N ARG A 31 30.45 37.06 -16.99
CA ARG A 31 31.37 36.34 -16.09
C ARG A 31 31.28 36.96 -14.70
N ILE A 32 30.68 36.31 -13.77
CA ILE A 32 30.58 36.72 -12.36
C ILE A 32 31.84 36.23 -11.64
N THR A 33 32.76 37.11 -11.32
CA THR A 33 33.99 36.77 -10.58
C THR A 33 33.87 37.24 -9.14
N TYR A 34 34.03 36.31 -8.22
CA TYR A 34 34.02 36.57 -6.77
C TYR A 34 35.44 36.69 -6.27
N THR A 35 35.71 37.83 -5.63
CA THR A 35 36.92 38.01 -4.84
C THR A 35 36.86 37.21 -3.53
N PRO A 36 37.97 36.89 -2.88
CA PRO A 36 38.03 36.19 -1.60
C PRO A 36 37.12 36.77 -0.53
N ARG A 37 36.99 38.09 -0.49
CA ARG A 37 36.10 38.80 0.43
C ARG A 37 34.62 38.57 0.10
N GLN A 38 34.24 38.51 -1.14
CA GLN A 38 32.88 38.22 -1.62
C GLN A 38 32.50 36.76 -1.41
N ILE A 39 33.47 35.83 -1.55
CA ILE A 39 33.25 34.41 -1.28
C ILE A 39 32.82 34.23 0.20
N ILE A 40 33.55 34.82 1.18
CA ILE A 40 33.14 34.75 2.61
C ILE A 40 31.76 35.37 2.86
N GLN A 41 31.39 36.39 2.12
CA GLN A 41 30.12 37.09 2.32
C GLN A 41 28.93 36.39 1.68
N LYS A 42 29.12 35.69 0.54
CA LYS A 42 28.06 35.17 -0.30
C LYS A 42 27.95 33.64 -0.31
N PHE A 43 28.86 32.92 0.33
CA PHE A 43 28.91 31.47 0.35
C PHE A 43 28.99 30.97 1.80
N ASN A 44 28.31 29.89 2.07
CA ASN A 44 28.51 29.14 3.28
C ASN A 44 29.69 28.21 3.12
N ILE A 45 30.61 28.22 4.08
CA ILE A 45 31.79 27.39 4.07
C ILE A 45 31.71 26.46 5.27
N ASP A 46 31.68 25.16 5.00
CA ASP A 46 31.60 24.11 6.03
C ASP A 46 32.78 23.15 5.87
N ALA A 47 33.19 22.49 6.95
CA ALA A 47 34.27 21.52 6.94
C ALA A 47 33.99 20.36 7.88
N ASP A 48 34.21 19.13 7.38
CA ASP A 48 34.11 17.89 8.16
C ASP A 48 35.47 17.57 8.82
N GLY A 49 35.50 17.45 10.16
CA GLY A 49 36.53 16.68 10.88
C GLY A 49 37.71 17.46 11.41
N GLY A 50 37.54 18.49 12.21
CA GLY A 50 38.62 19.08 13.01
C GLY A 50 38.67 20.62 13.11
N GLU A 51 39.67 21.21 13.77
CA GLU A 51 39.85 22.67 13.83
C GLU A 51 40.19 23.20 12.44
N PHE A 52 39.23 23.89 11.85
CA PHE A 52 39.36 24.49 10.53
C PHE A 52 39.45 26.02 10.63
N ILE A 53 40.41 26.61 9.94
CA ILE A 53 40.59 28.06 9.86
C ILE A 53 40.36 28.51 8.42
N CYS A 54 39.33 29.33 8.24
CA CYS A 54 39.11 30.05 6.98
C CYS A 54 39.23 31.56 7.25
N LYS A 55 40.18 32.22 6.58
CA LYS A 55 40.44 33.66 6.77
C LYS A 55 40.93 34.34 5.49
N LEU A 56 40.77 35.66 5.45
CA LEU A 56 41.44 36.45 4.38
C LEU A 56 42.93 36.52 4.60
N GLY A 57 43.69 36.37 3.55
CA GLY A 57 45.14 36.45 3.51
C GLY A 57 45.66 36.80 2.12
N THR A 58 46.93 36.53 1.90
CA THR A 58 47.58 36.73 0.60
C THR A 58 48.17 35.39 0.14
N ASP A 59 47.96 35.05 -1.10
CA ASP A 59 48.53 33.88 -1.73
C ASP A 59 50.04 34.09 -1.88
N PRO A 60 50.88 33.24 -1.31
CA PRO A 60 52.36 33.45 -1.34
C PRO A 60 52.93 33.20 -2.75
N VAL A 61 52.23 32.49 -3.62
CA VAL A 61 52.71 32.22 -4.99
C VAL A 61 52.43 33.36 -5.94
N SER A 62 51.21 33.86 -5.95
CA SER A 62 50.79 34.92 -6.88
C SER A 62 50.87 36.34 -6.30
N GLY A 63 50.97 36.49 -4.95
CA GLY A 63 50.92 37.80 -4.27
C GLY A 63 49.48 38.39 -4.25
N LYS A 64 48.46 37.68 -4.75
CA LYS A 64 47.07 38.14 -4.79
C LYS A 64 46.37 37.95 -3.44
N PRO A 65 45.38 38.78 -3.12
CA PRO A 65 44.45 38.45 -2.03
C PRO A 65 43.82 37.08 -2.20
N ALA A 66 43.77 36.34 -1.12
CA ALA A 66 43.23 34.96 -1.14
C ALA A 66 42.37 34.66 0.07
N LEU A 67 41.46 33.71 -0.10
CA LEU A 67 40.77 33.03 0.99
C LEU A 67 41.68 31.87 1.42
N VAL A 68 42.13 31.91 2.67
CA VAL A 68 43.15 30.96 3.17
C VAL A 68 42.43 29.88 4.00
N PHE A 69 42.58 28.64 3.59
CA PHE A 69 42.10 27.46 4.29
C PHE A 69 43.30 26.76 4.96
N ALA A 70 43.34 26.82 6.30
CA ALA A 70 44.36 26.18 7.09
C ALA A 70 43.76 25.33 8.21
N GLY A 71 44.54 24.39 8.75
CA GLY A 71 44.10 23.46 9.81
C GLY A 71 44.26 22.01 9.42
N PHE A 72 43.65 21.12 10.12
CA PHE A 72 43.68 19.66 9.82
C PHE A 72 43.08 19.34 8.45
N GLY A 73 43.64 18.31 7.78
CA GLY A 73 43.14 17.83 6.52
C GLY A 73 41.73 17.25 6.64
N GLY A 74 40.93 17.42 5.59
CA GLY A 74 39.55 16.95 5.54
C GLY A 74 38.81 17.52 4.33
N TYR A 75 37.52 17.23 4.25
CA TYR A 75 36.65 17.78 3.22
C TYR A 75 36.20 19.19 3.58
N VAL A 76 36.16 20.08 2.59
CA VAL A 76 35.61 21.42 2.70
C VAL A 76 34.56 21.59 1.61
N THR A 77 33.43 22.14 2.00
CA THR A 77 32.34 22.44 1.09
C THR A 77 32.10 23.94 1.06
N ILE A 78 32.07 24.51 -0.15
CA ILE A 78 31.65 25.90 -0.39
C ILE A 78 30.29 25.86 -1.07
N THR A 79 29.26 26.33 -0.39
CA THR A 79 27.88 26.32 -0.88
C THR A 79 27.42 27.74 -1.19
N GLY A 80 27.07 27.99 -2.45
CA GLY A 80 26.48 29.26 -2.87
C GLY A 80 25.05 29.41 -2.36
N THR A 81 24.71 30.57 -1.80
CA THR A 81 23.36 30.93 -1.39
C THR A 81 22.56 31.56 -2.55
N GLN A 82 23.19 31.82 -3.69
CA GLN A 82 22.59 32.41 -4.88
C GLN A 82 22.30 31.32 -5.91
N ASN A 83 21.12 31.38 -6.51
CA ASN A 83 20.80 30.58 -7.69
C ASN A 83 21.39 31.25 -8.93
N TYR A 84 22.20 30.50 -9.67
CA TYR A 84 22.75 30.92 -10.95
C TYR A 84 21.81 30.45 -12.07
N ASN A 85 21.58 31.35 -13.02
CA ASN A 85 20.86 30.98 -14.23
C ASN A 85 21.88 30.58 -15.29
N TYR A 86 21.77 29.31 -15.76
CA TYR A 86 22.46 28.82 -16.95
C TYR A 86 23.98 28.90 -16.90
N VAL A 87 24.56 28.29 -15.89
CA VAL A 87 25.99 28.18 -15.76
C VAL A 87 26.57 27.41 -16.94
N GLN A 88 27.46 28.08 -17.69
CA GLN A 88 28.19 27.50 -18.81
C GLN A 88 29.48 26.88 -18.33
N SER A 89 30.20 27.61 -17.47
CA SER A 89 31.43 27.11 -16.85
C SER A 89 31.66 27.72 -15.47
N ILE A 90 32.44 27.05 -14.65
CA ILE A 90 32.92 27.51 -13.34
C ILE A 90 34.43 27.43 -13.34
N THR A 91 35.11 28.55 -13.07
CA THR A 91 36.54 28.60 -12.99
C THR A 91 36.97 28.85 -11.55
N LEU A 92 37.88 28.05 -11.04
CA LEU A 92 38.52 28.19 -9.74
C LEU A 92 40.03 28.50 -9.94
N GLU A 93 40.50 29.57 -9.32
CA GLU A 93 41.93 29.89 -9.32
C GLU A 93 42.50 29.85 -7.90
N GLY A 94 43.62 29.22 -7.71
CA GLY A 94 44.21 29.12 -6.39
C GLY A 94 45.63 28.56 -6.37
N SER A 95 46.20 28.47 -5.17
CA SER A 95 47.51 27.82 -4.97
C SER A 95 47.52 27.02 -3.67
N SER A 96 48.44 26.10 -3.53
CA SER A 96 48.69 25.39 -2.29
C SER A 96 50.13 25.63 -1.83
N SER A 97 50.34 25.87 -0.53
CA SER A 97 51.66 25.83 0.08
C SER A 97 51.97 24.41 0.50
N ALA A 98 52.85 23.74 -0.22
CA ALA A 98 53.46 22.50 0.25
C ALA A 98 54.90 22.78 0.66
N ASP A 99 55.32 22.29 1.83
CA ASP A 99 56.73 22.29 2.24
C ASP A 99 57.52 21.33 1.32
N GLY A 100 57.92 21.79 0.15
CA GLY A 100 58.98 21.26 -0.73
C GLY A 100 59.23 19.75 -0.90
N THR A 101 58.41 18.87 -0.36
CA THR A 101 58.48 17.41 -0.55
C THR A 101 57.26 16.91 -1.33
N GLU A 102 57.51 16.53 -2.54
CA GLU A 102 56.52 16.01 -3.51
C GLU A 102 55.87 14.70 -3.07
N THR A 103 54.81 14.76 -2.29
CA THR A 103 53.91 13.61 -2.11
C THR A 103 52.49 14.03 -2.37
N MET A 104 51.72 13.20 -3.11
CA MET A 104 50.30 13.39 -3.42
C MET A 104 49.43 13.59 -2.17
N SER A 105 49.92 13.25 -0.98
CA SER A 105 49.25 13.43 0.29
C SER A 105 49.11 14.87 0.77
N GLN A 106 49.76 15.83 0.08
CA GLN A 106 49.81 17.25 0.43
C GLN A 106 49.02 18.14 -0.54
N ALA A 107 48.42 17.58 -1.57
CA ALA A 107 47.70 18.31 -2.57
C ALA A 107 46.27 18.69 -2.12
N VAL A 108 45.78 19.81 -2.64
CA VAL A 108 44.35 20.16 -2.52
C VAL A 108 43.68 19.65 -3.78
N LEU A 109 42.77 18.70 -3.58
CA LEU A 109 42.05 18.05 -4.66
C LEU A 109 40.62 18.57 -4.69
N ILE A 110 40.20 19.17 -5.81
CA ILE A 110 38.79 19.47 -6.04
C ILE A 110 38.13 18.17 -6.49
N GLU A 111 37.29 17.61 -5.65
CA GLU A 111 36.62 16.35 -5.92
C GLU A 111 35.50 16.53 -6.96
N ARG A 112 34.65 17.53 -6.75
CA ARG A 112 33.56 17.83 -7.67
C ARG A 112 33.00 19.23 -7.46
N VAL A 113 32.33 19.72 -8.50
CA VAL A 113 31.48 20.89 -8.45
C VAL A 113 30.05 20.41 -8.77
N GLU A 114 29.08 20.81 -7.98
CA GLU A 114 27.67 20.46 -8.21
C GLU A 114 26.85 21.72 -8.47
N ILE A 115 25.92 21.62 -9.43
CA ILE A 115 24.91 22.63 -9.67
C ILE A 115 23.59 21.92 -9.72
N ASN A 116 22.65 22.29 -8.85
CA ASN A 116 21.34 21.68 -8.72
C ASN A 116 21.38 20.14 -8.59
N GLY A 117 22.31 19.62 -7.80
CA GLY A 117 22.51 18.19 -7.56
C GLY A 117 23.16 17.41 -8.69
N LYS A 118 23.54 18.06 -9.80
CA LYS A 118 24.29 17.46 -10.89
C LYS A 118 25.78 17.72 -10.72
N SER A 119 26.57 16.66 -10.63
CA SER A 119 28.01 16.73 -10.44
C SER A 119 28.74 16.94 -11.77
N TYR A 120 29.73 17.82 -11.77
CA TYR A 120 30.62 18.12 -12.89
C TYR A 120 32.06 17.84 -12.47
N TYR A 121 32.80 17.16 -13.32
CA TYR A 121 34.20 16.80 -13.13
C TYR A 121 35.03 17.46 -14.20
N ASN A 122 36.31 17.68 -13.92
CA ASN A 122 37.24 18.25 -14.92
C ASN A 122 37.44 17.25 -16.08
N GLU A 123 37.22 17.69 -17.31
CA GLU A 123 37.31 16.84 -18.51
C GLU A 123 38.70 16.28 -18.81
N LEU A 124 39.76 16.80 -18.14
CA LEU A 124 41.15 16.50 -18.51
C LEU A 124 41.75 15.23 -17.90
N ASP A 125 41.10 14.59 -16.95
CA ASP A 125 41.51 13.26 -16.48
C ASP A 125 40.45 12.71 -15.47
N GLU A 126 40.34 11.40 -15.36
CA GLU A 126 39.58 10.70 -14.27
C GLU A 126 40.18 10.99 -12.86
N LYS A 127 41.13 11.91 -12.74
CA LYS A 127 41.79 12.32 -11.51
C LYS A 127 41.27 13.67 -11.08
N ALA A 128 40.99 13.80 -9.80
CA ALA A 128 40.62 15.06 -9.16
C ALA A 128 41.58 16.22 -9.51
N ALA A 129 41.05 17.40 -9.81
CA ALA A 129 41.88 18.60 -10.06
C ALA A 129 42.73 18.92 -8.84
N CYS A 130 44.04 19.12 -9.04
CA CYS A 130 45.02 19.29 -8.00
C CYS A 130 45.70 20.65 -8.09
N PHE A 131 45.54 21.50 -7.06
CA PHE A 131 46.27 22.76 -6.96
C PHE A 131 47.65 22.54 -6.36
N TYR A 132 48.71 22.54 -7.22
CA TYR A 132 50.07 22.46 -6.76
C TYR A 132 51.04 22.93 -7.84
N PRO A 133 51.90 23.96 -7.61
CA PRO A 133 51.79 24.97 -6.56
C PRO A 133 50.66 25.97 -6.79
N SER A 134 50.16 26.10 -8.03
CA SER A 134 49.06 26.95 -8.42
C SER A 134 48.32 26.38 -9.62
N GLY A 135 47.06 26.71 -9.81
CA GLY A 135 46.26 26.23 -10.93
C GLY A 135 45.02 27.09 -11.17
N SER A 136 44.47 26.92 -12.38
CA SER A 136 43.16 27.39 -12.78
C SER A 136 42.40 26.20 -13.37
N TYR A 137 41.22 25.93 -12.87
CA TYR A 137 40.43 24.78 -13.29
C TYR A 137 39.06 25.21 -13.74
N ASP A 138 38.71 24.84 -14.94
CA ASP A 138 37.41 25.10 -15.56
C ASP A 138 36.54 23.84 -15.55
N TYR A 139 35.29 24.00 -15.07
CA TYR A 139 34.25 22.96 -15.09
C TYR A 139 33.18 23.38 -16.07
N VAL A 140 32.90 22.55 -17.07
CA VAL A 140 31.84 22.82 -18.05
C VAL A 140 30.51 22.31 -17.51
N ALA A 141 29.59 23.22 -17.25
CA ALA A 141 28.30 22.94 -16.61
C ALA A 141 27.14 22.73 -17.58
N ASN A 142 27.37 22.82 -18.88
CA ASN A 142 26.38 22.59 -19.95
C ASN A 142 25.02 23.24 -19.69
N THR A 143 24.98 24.49 -19.27
CA THR A 143 23.78 25.32 -19.11
C THR A 143 22.77 24.83 -18.04
N THR A 144 23.25 24.31 -16.93
CA THR A 144 22.39 23.98 -15.77
C THR A 144 22.17 25.23 -14.89
N SER A 145 20.96 25.40 -14.37
CA SER A 145 20.63 26.44 -13.38
C SER A 145 20.56 25.85 -11.97
N GLY A 146 20.88 26.64 -10.95
CA GLY A 146 20.76 26.23 -9.57
C GLY A 146 21.82 26.78 -8.63
N SER A 147 21.85 26.26 -7.40
CA SER A 147 22.85 26.61 -6.40
C SER A 147 24.16 25.88 -6.65
N LEU A 148 25.26 26.56 -6.37
CA LEU A 148 26.61 26.04 -6.59
C LEU A 148 27.15 25.39 -5.31
N TYR A 149 27.67 24.16 -5.43
CA TYR A 149 28.36 23.41 -4.39
C TYR A 149 29.76 23.05 -4.89
N ILE A 150 30.79 23.36 -4.12
CA ILE A 150 32.16 23.01 -4.45
C ILE A 150 32.70 22.14 -3.32
N TYR A 151 33.14 20.93 -3.66
CA TYR A 151 33.71 19.97 -2.73
C TYR A 151 35.20 19.86 -2.99
N PHE A 152 36.05 20.08 -2.00
CA PHE A 152 37.45 19.82 -2.11
C PHE A 152 38.05 19.17 -0.87
N TYR A 153 39.05 18.34 -1.09
CA TYR A 153 39.81 17.67 -0.05
C TYR A 153 41.15 18.36 0.13
N LYS A 154 41.52 18.64 1.39
CA LYS A 154 42.80 19.26 1.75
C LYS A 154 43.65 18.28 2.58
N GLY A 155 44.87 18.03 2.19
CA GLY A 155 45.84 17.25 2.96
C GLY A 155 46.20 17.90 4.31
N GLN A 156 46.68 17.09 5.26
CA GLN A 156 46.90 17.51 6.67
C GLN A 156 47.83 18.72 6.89
N SER A 157 48.85 18.90 6.08
CA SER A 157 49.85 19.95 6.25
C SER A 157 49.83 21.05 5.17
N THR A 158 48.80 21.03 4.33
CA THR A 158 48.70 21.95 3.17
C THR A 158 47.78 23.12 3.54
N THR A 159 48.21 24.35 3.24
CA THR A 159 47.36 25.51 3.25
C THR A 159 46.89 25.81 1.84
N PHE A 160 45.60 25.93 1.62
CA PHE A 160 45.01 26.28 0.33
C PHE A 160 44.66 27.77 0.28
N TYR A 161 45.01 28.40 -0.82
CA TYR A 161 44.77 29.82 -1.11
C TYR A 161 43.88 29.93 -2.34
N LEU A 162 42.57 30.15 -2.15
CA LEU A 162 41.60 30.40 -3.23
C LEU A 162 41.62 31.89 -3.59
N THR A 163 42.09 32.25 -4.76
CA THR A 163 42.25 33.64 -5.20
C THR A 163 41.04 34.16 -5.95
N SER A 164 40.31 33.30 -6.68
CA SER A 164 39.05 33.66 -7.34
C SER A 164 38.16 32.49 -7.60
N LEU A 165 36.86 32.75 -7.67
CA LEU A 165 35.80 31.89 -8.16
C LEU A 165 35.04 32.66 -9.22
N SER A 166 35.02 32.15 -10.44
CA SER A 166 34.25 32.75 -11.53
C SER A 166 33.18 31.80 -12.01
N VAL A 167 31.97 32.33 -12.30
CA VAL A 167 30.86 31.63 -12.87
C VAL A 167 30.47 32.31 -14.18
N ASP A 168 30.62 31.61 -15.30
CA ASP A 168 30.25 32.08 -16.62
C ASP A 168 28.80 31.60 -16.90
N CYS A 169 27.88 32.55 -17.13
CA CYS A 169 26.50 32.28 -17.47
C CYS A 169 26.27 32.48 -18.97
N ALA A 170 25.50 31.59 -19.60
CA ALA A 170 25.18 31.68 -21.02
C ALA A 170 24.22 32.85 -21.33
N GLU A 171 24.22 33.32 -22.56
CA GLU A 171 23.16 34.19 -23.05
C GLU A 171 21.80 33.50 -23.00
N GLN A 172 20.75 34.22 -22.60
CA GLN A 172 19.38 33.71 -22.58
C GLN A 172 18.71 33.95 -23.93
N ARG A 173 17.92 33.00 -24.41
CA ARG A 173 17.01 33.24 -25.53
C ARG A 173 15.87 34.16 -25.09
N ASN A 174 15.36 34.95 -26.04
CA ASN A 174 14.24 35.85 -25.77
C ASN A 174 12.92 35.10 -25.81
N VAL A 175 12.36 34.75 -24.65
CA VAL A 175 11.03 34.12 -24.48
C VAL A 175 10.22 34.93 -23.49
N SER A 176 8.92 35.09 -23.79
CA SER A 176 7.96 35.77 -22.93
C SER A 176 6.60 35.11 -23.04
N PHE A 177 5.72 35.38 -22.10
CA PHE A 177 4.31 35.02 -22.22
C PHE A 177 3.54 36.10 -22.99
N ASP A 178 2.51 35.69 -23.72
CA ASP A 178 1.57 36.61 -24.38
C ASP A 178 0.11 36.22 -24.07
N PRO A 179 -0.57 36.99 -23.23
CA PRO A 179 -0.12 38.20 -22.52
C PRO A 179 0.88 37.92 -21.38
N ALA A 180 1.76 38.88 -21.09
CA ALA A 180 2.73 38.79 -19.98
C ALA A 180 2.12 39.05 -18.60
N THR A 181 0.86 39.37 -18.54
CA THR A 181 0.10 39.62 -17.29
C THR A 181 -1.27 38.94 -17.35
N VAL A 182 -1.72 38.35 -16.24
CA VAL A 182 -3.05 37.79 -16.08
C VAL A 182 -3.68 38.29 -14.78
N THR A 183 -5.00 38.52 -14.81
CA THR A 183 -5.78 38.80 -13.61
C THR A 183 -6.76 37.66 -13.40
N ILE A 184 -6.75 37.07 -12.19
CA ILE A 184 -7.54 35.91 -11.85
C ILE A 184 -8.38 36.26 -10.62
N LYS A 185 -9.63 35.84 -10.58
CA LYS A 185 -10.46 35.97 -9.38
C LYS A 185 -10.13 34.79 -8.44
N GLN A 186 -10.10 35.02 -7.12
CA GLN A 186 -9.87 34.00 -6.11
C GLN A 186 -10.81 32.78 -6.33
N GLY A 187 -10.25 31.56 -6.34
CA GLY A 187 -10.97 30.31 -6.61
C GLY A 187 -11.20 30.02 -8.09
N GLU A 188 -10.83 30.92 -9.00
CA GLU A 188 -10.94 30.69 -10.43
C GLU A 188 -9.63 30.20 -11.04
N LYS A 189 -9.75 29.47 -12.16
CA LYS A 189 -8.62 28.97 -12.95
C LYS A 189 -8.55 29.71 -14.29
N VAL A 190 -7.36 30.02 -14.72
CA VAL A 190 -7.10 30.57 -16.05
C VAL A 190 -6.05 29.72 -16.76
N GLU A 191 -6.20 29.54 -18.06
CA GLU A 191 -5.22 28.82 -18.88
C GLU A 191 -3.89 29.59 -18.91
N LEU A 192 -2.76 28.85 -18.84
CA LEU A 192 -1.43 29.45 -18.99
C LEU A 192 -1.31 30.10 -20.38
N PRO A 193 -0.96 31.38 -20.46
CA PRO A 193 -0.74 32.06 -21.75
C PRO A 193 0.35 31.36 -22.58
N ASP A 194 0.26 31.50 -23.90
CA ASP A 194 1.27 30.97 -24.81
C ASP A 194 2.63 31.66 -24.62
N MET A 195 3.70 30.88 -24.78
CA MET A 195 5.04 31.46 -24.87
C MET A 195 5.33 31.89 -26.29
N VAL A 196 5.91 33.09 -26.43
CA VAL A 196 6.29 33.71 -27.71
C VAL A 196 7.78 34.08 -27.71
N GLY A 197 8.34 34.40 -28.91
CA GLY A 197 9.75 34.72 -29.11
C GLY A 197 10.55 33.53 -29.65
N ASP A 198 11.72 33.25 -29.10
CA ASP A 198 12.59 32.16 -29.54
C ASP A 198 12.12 30.81 -29.00
N THR A 199 10.93 30.37 -29.47
CA THR A 199 10.24 29.19 -28.96
C THR A 199 10.61 27.88 -29.66
N ASP A 200 11.44 27.92 -30.71
CA ASP A 200 11.84 26.74 -31.49
C ASP A 200 12.46 25.66 -30.61
N GLY A 201 11.89 24.45 -30.69
CA GLY A 201 12.37 23.27 -29.95
C GLY A 201 12.03 23.28 -28.45
N ILE A 202 11.11 24.13 -28.00
CA ILE A 202 10.54 24.00 -26.65
C ILE A 202 9.64 22.76 -26.64
N ILE A 203 9.99 21.81 -25.79
CA ILE A 203 9.18 20.66 -25.48
C ILE A 203 8.50 20.98 -24.14
N SER A 204 7.17 20.92 -24.08
CA SER A 204 6.39 21.21 -22.86
C SER A 204 6.90 20.44 -21.65
N ASP A 205 7.28 19.18 -21.85
CA ASP A 205 7.78 18.29 -20.81
C ASP A 205 9.18 18.66 -20.28
N SER A 206 9.92 19.50 -20.99
CA SER A 206 11.26 19.97 -20.59
C SER A 206 11.25 21.38 -19.97
N THR A 207 10.11 22.06 -19.92
CA THR A 207 9.95 23.36 -19.29
C THR A 207 9.61 23.16 -17.80
N SER A 208 10.41 23.77 -16.91
CA SER A 208 10.11 23.79 -15.48
C SER A 208 9.54 25.14 -15.08
N TYR A 209 8.61 25.11 -14.13
CA TYR A 209 7.94 26.32 -13.67
C TYR A 209 8.18 26.54 -12.19
N THR A 210 8.39 27.81 -11.82
CA THR A 210 8.47 28.26 -10.42
C THR A 210 7.59 29.48 -10.21
N ILE A 211 7.07 29.64 -9.00
CA ILE A 211 6.24 30.77 -8.64
C ILE A 211 6.80 31.43 -7.38
N ASP A 212 6.89 32.75 -7.38
CA ASP A 212 7.51 33.51 -6.28
C ASP A 212 6.74 33.34 -4.96
N ASN A 213 5.41 33.41 -5.03
CA ASN A 213 4.56 33.24 -3.87
C ASN A 213 3.40 32.28 -4.16
N PRO A 214 3.58 30.99 -3.84
CA PRO A 214 2.55 29.99 -4.07
C PRO A 214 1.30 30.16 -3.21
N ALA A 215 1.34 31.00 -2.14
CA ALA A 215 0.13 31.32 -1.39
C ALA A 215 -0.82 32.30 -2.11
N ILE A 216 -0.36 32.98 -3.17
CA ILE A 216 -1.19 33.90 -3.96
C ILE A 216 -1.79 33.17 -5.16
N ALA A 217 -0.99 32.35 -5.87
CA ALA A 217 -1.47 31.57 -6.98
C ALA A 217 -0.76 30.21 -7.04
N ALA A 218 -1.50 29.17 -7.39
CA ALA A 218 -0.95 27.84 -7.68
C ALA A 218 -0.89 27.63 -9.20
N PHE A 219 0.19 26.98 -9.65
CA PHE A 219 0.38 26.66 -11.06
C PHE A 219 0.09 25.17 -11.29
N ASN A 220 -0.43 24.87 -12.46
CA ASN A 220 -0.66 23.53 -12.98
C ASN A 220 -1.87 22.77 -12.41
N CYS A 221 -2.92 23.48 -12.05
CA CYS A 221 -4.21 22.86 -11.83
C CYS A 221 -4.82 22.48 -13.18
N ALA A 222 -4.39 21.38 -13.80
CA ALA A 222 -4.76 21.02 -15.16
C ALA A 222 -6.27 20.81 -15.29
N GLU A 223 -6.82 21.25 -16.39
CA GLU A 223 -8.15 20.90 -16.84
C GLU A 223 -8.01 20.16 -18.17
N GLY A 224 -8.10 18.83 -18.12
CA GLY A 224 -7.72 18.00 -19.25
C GLY A 224 -6.20 18.04 -19.53
N ASN A 225 -5.80 18.36 -20.78
CA ASN A 225 -4.38 18.47 -21.18
C ASN A 225 -3.82 19.90 -21.10
N ARG A 226 -4.51 20.83 -20.43
CA ARG A 226 -4.13 22.24 -20.38
C ARG A 226 -3.56 22.62 -19.03
N SER A 227 -2.45 23.35 -19.03
CA SER A 227 -1.87 23.91 -17.81
C SER A 227 -2.67 25.13 -17.36
N MET A 228 -3.16 25.09 -16.13
CA MET A 228 -4.01 26.14 -15.55
C MET A 228 -3.27 26.83 -14.38
N ILE A 229 -3.63 28.08 -14.11
CA ILE A 229 -3.22 28.86 -12.96
C ILE A 229 -4.45 29.08 -12.08
N LEU A 230 -4.37 28.71 -10.79
CA LEU A 230 -5.44 28.90 -9.81
C LEU A 230 -5.14 30.14 -8.95
N GLY A 231 -6.11 31.05 -8.79
CA GLY A 231 -6.01 32.17 -7.85
C GLY A 231 -6.30 31.72 -6.41
N GLU A 232 -5.29 31.70 -5.52
CA GLU A 232 -5.41 31.22 -4.12
C GLU A 232 -5.85 32.33 -3.17
N LYS A 233 -5.04 33.36 -3.03
CA LYS A 233 -5.29 34.51 -2.15
C LYS A 233 -5.11 35.82 -2.93
N PRO A 234 -5.89 36.87 -2.58
CA PRO A 234 -5.70 38.18 -3.20
C PRO A 234 -4.26 38.71 -3.03
N GLY A 235 -3.69 39.23 -4.11
CA GLY A 235 -2.31 39.74 -4.14
C GLY A 235 -1.67 39.62 -5.52
N GLU A 236 -0.36 39.85 -5.58
CA GLU A 236 0.40 39.78 -6.82
C GLU A 236 1.58 38.81 -6.65
N THR A 237 1.85 38.03 -7.69
CA THR A 237 2.98 37.09 -7.76
C THR A 237 3.49 36.96 -9.20
N THR A 238 4.62 36.27 -9.40
CA THR A 238 5.19 36.03 -10.71
C THR A 238 5.44 34.54 -10.91
N LEU A 239 5.00 34.01 -12.05
CA LEU A 239 5.33 32.67 -12.53
C LEU A 239 6.52 32.78 -13.48
N PHE A 240 7.51 31.92 -13.29
CA PHE A 240 8.67 31.79 -14.16
C PHE A 240 8.61 30.45 -14.90
N ALA A 241 8.70 30.49 -16.23
CA ALA A 241 8.91 29.29 -17.05
C ALA A 241 10.40 29.21 -17.43
N HIS A 242 11.10 28.20 -16.95
CA HIS A 242 12.49 27.92 -17.24
C HIS A 242 12.57 26.96 -18.43
N VAL A 243 13.02 27.48 -19.55
CA VAL A 243 13.08 26.76 -20.82
C VAL A 243 14.49 26.24 -21.07
N ASN A 244 14.65 24.95 -21.25
CA ASN A 244 15.94 24.31 -21.48
C ASN A 244 16.59 24.75 -22.79
N ALA A 245 17.96 24.67 -22.86
CA ALA A 245 18.69 24.85 -24.09
C ALA A 245 18.32 23.77 -25.11
N THR A 246 18.31 24.15 -26.37
CA THR A 246 18.24 23.24 -27.52
C THR A 246 19.57 23.24 -28.28
N LYS A 247 19.69 22.40 -29.31
CA LYS A 247 20.90 22.37 -30.15
C LYS A 247 21.29 23.77 -30.76
N ASN A 248 20.28 24.61 -30.96
CA ASN A 248 20.45 25.87 -31.70
C ASN A 248 20.19 27.11 -30.86
N LEU A 249 19.58 26.99 -29.69
CA LEU A 249 19.16 28.11 -28.85
C LEU A 249 19.59 27.89 -27.40
N PRO A 250 20.08 28.92 -26.71
CA PRO A 250 20.39 28.83 -25.29
C PRO A 250 19.09 28.65 -24.48
N VAL A 251 19.20 28.57 -23.21
CA VAL A 251 18.11 28.55 -22.22
C VAL A 251 17.37 29.88 -22.18
N GLY A 252 16.17 29.92 -21.67
CA GLY A 252 15.38 31.12 -21.50
C GLY A 252 14.51 31.11 -20.25
N VAL A 253 14.05 32.27 -19.83
CA VAL A 253 13.09 32.44 -18.73
C VAL A 253 11.98 33.38 -19.16
N ALA A 254 10.79 32.84 -19.33
CA ALA A 254 9.59 33.66 -19.51
C ALA A 254 8.98 33.98 -18.14
N ARG A 255 8.44 35.19 -18.01
CA ARG A 255 7.81 35.68 -16.78
C ARG A 255 6.36 36.05 -17.05
N LEU A 256 5.46 35.60 -16.16
CA LEU A 256 4.05 35.93 -16.17
C LEU A 256 3.71 36.60 -14.84
N HIS A 257 3.29 37.85 -14.90
CA HIS A 257 2.79 38.55 -13.72
C HIS A 257 1.34 38.19 -13.47
N ILE A 258 1.02 37.77 -12.26
CA ILE A 258 -0.28 37.28 -11.86
C ILE A 258 -0.84 38.20 -10.77
N THR A 259 -2.03 38.74 -11.00
CA THR A 259 -2.82 39.49 -10.01
C THR A 259 -4.04 38.67 -9.64
N VAL A 260 -4.18 38.30 -8.36
CA VAL A 260 -5.38 37.63 -7.84
C VAL A 260 -6.27 38.66 -7.15
N THR A 261 -7.49 38.79 -7.64
CA THR A 261 -8.53 39.66 -7.04
C THR A 261 -9.42 38.90 -6.08
N PRO A 262 -9.96 39.55 -5.03
CA PRO A 262 -10.85 38.87 -4.06
C PRO A 262 -12.10 38.30 -4.75
N ALA A 263 -12.61 37.20 -4.25
CA ALA A 263 -13.95 36.69 -4.53
C ALA A 263 -14.96 37.47 -3.68
N GLU A 264 -15.33 38.65 -4.11
CA GLU A 264 -16.31 39.47 -3.39
C GLU A 264 -17.73 38.93 -3.60
N VAL A 265 -18.46 38.78 -2.47
CA VAL A 265 -19.90 38.52 -2.48
C VAL A 265 -20.61 39.83 -2.28
N GLU A 266 -21.34 40.26 -3.32
CA GLU A 266 -22.11 41.52 -3.30
C GLU A 266 -23.33 41.39 -2.36
N GLY A 267 -23.79 42.51 -1.83
CA GLY A 267 -24.98 42.62 -1.03
C GLY A 267 -24.77 42.72 0.49
N ASP A 268 -25.79 43.19 1.18
CA ASP A 268 -25.78 43.36 2.62
C ASP A 268 -25.99 42.03 3.36
N VAL A 269 -25.37 41.85 4.54
CA VAL A 269 -25.56 40.68 5.40
C VAL A 269 -26.88 40.84 6.17
N VAL A 270 -27.81 39.93 5.91
CA VAL A 270 -29.04 39.83 6.72
C VAL A 270 -28.74 39.01 7.96
N THR A 271 -28.85 39.61 9.15
CA THR A 271 -28.62 38.92 10.42
C THR A 271 -29.95 38.55 11.04
N ILE A 272 -30.15 37.28 11.39
CA ILE A 272 -31.35 36.76 12.07
C ILE A 272 -30.94 36.22 13.44
N GLN A 273 -31.55 36.79 14.49
CA GLN A 273 -31.39 36.34 15.86
C GLN A 273 -32.52 35.33 16.18
N LEU A 274 -32.13 34.10 16.52
CA LEU A 274 -33.02 33.03 16.97
C LEU A 274 -32.97 32.92 18.49
N THR A 275 -34.13 32.93 19.15
CA THR A 275 -34.25 32.71 20.62
C THR A 275 -34.64 31.27 20.92
N GLU A 276 -35.22 30.56 19.97
CA GLU A 276 -35.62 29.16 20.05
C GLU A 276 -35.24 28.46 18.74
N ALA A 277 -34.79 27.19 18.83
CA ALA A 277 -34.49 26.37 17.69
C ALA A 277 -35.78 25.98 16.90
N GLY A 278 -35.72 25.89 15.58
CA GLY A 278 -36.84 25.59 14.73
C GLY A 278 -37.67 26.81 14.30
N THR A 279 -37.31 28.03 14.69
CA THR A 279 -38.08 29.25 14.44
C THR A 279 -37.57 30.09 13.24
N LEU A 280 -36.55 29.65 12.49
CA LEU A 280 -36.00 30.37 11.34
C LEU A 280 -37.08 30.66 10.28
N ARG A 281 -38.02 29.73 10.03
CA ARG A 281 -39.12 29.92 9.07
C ARG A 281 -39.97 31.10 9.42
N GLU A 282 -40.31 31.29 10.71
CA GLU A 282 -41.15 32.40 11.22
C GLU A 282 -40.38 33.70 11.09
N LYS A 283 -39.08 33.71 11.45
CA LYS A 283 -38.24 34.91 11.33
C LYS A 283 -38.05 35.38 9.89
N LEU A 284 -37.90 34.44 8.96
CA LEU A 284 -37.84 34.78 7.54
C LEU A 284 -39.18 35.33 7.03
N ALA A 285 -40.32 34.90 7.59
CA ALA A 285 -41.61 35.40 7.20
C ALA A 285 -41.88 36.85 7.68
N GLU A 286 -41.12 37.36 8.67
CA GLU A 286 -41.17 38.73 9.13
C GLU A 286 -40.47 39.73 8.16
N LEU A 287 -39.64 39.24 7.21
CA LEU A 287 -38.88 40.04 6.26
C LEU A 287 -39.73 40.38 5.00
N GLU A 288 -39.61 41.63 4.47
CA GLU A 288 -40.35 42.10 3.30
C GLU A 288 -39.99 41.33 2.00
N ASP A 289 -38.68 41.04 1.80
CA ASP A 289 -38.20 40.31 0.60
C ASP A 289 -37.11 39.29 0.96
N VAL A 290 -37.52 38.07 1.22
CA VAL A 290 -36.64 36.94 1.52
C VAL A 290 -35.91 36.42 0.25
N THR A 291 -36.46 36.70 -0.92
CA THR A 291 -35.90 36.22 -2.20
C THR A 291 -34.67 36.98 -2.68
N SER A 292 -34.43 38.16 -2.11
CA SER A 292 -33.20 38.95 -2.36
C SER A 292 -32.02 38.60 -1.50
N ILE A 293 -32.23 37.78 -0.42
CA ILE A 293 -31.15 37.40 0.52
C ILE A 293 -30.10 36.57 -0.21
N ASN A 294 -28.89 37.11 -0.31
CA ASN A 294 -27.72 36.41 -0.80
C ASN A 294 -26.66 36.14 0.29
N ARG A 295 -26.70 36.91 1.41
CA ARG A 295 -25.80 36.75 2.56
C ARG A 295 -26.62 36.67 3.83
N LEU A 296 -26.50 35.57 4.57
CA LEU A 296 -27.27 35.29 5.78
C LEU A 296 -26.34 34.99 6.96
N LYS A 297 -26.51 35.72 8.06
CA LYS A 297 -25.90 35.39 9.36
C LYS A 297 -26.99 34.93 10.32
N LEU A 298 -26.79 33.74 10.92
CA LEU A 298 -27.64 33.24 11.98
C LEU A 298 -26.94 33.37 13.35
N VAL A 299 -27.71 33.71 14.37
CA VAL A 299 -27.24 33.81 15.76
C VAL A 299 -28.22 33.10 16.68
N GLY A 300 -27.75 32.24 17.58
CA GLY A 300 -28.58 31.54 18.55
C GLY A 300 -28.82 30.07 18.24
N PRO A 301 -29.78 29.39 18.88
CA PRO A 301 -30.03 27.99 18.72
C PRO A 301 -30.70 27.64 17.38
N ILE A 302 -30.20 26.59 16.67
CA ILE A 302 -30.80 26.04 15.46
C ILE A 302 -30.94 24.52 15.60
N ASN A 303 -31.95 23.95 14.94
CA ASN A 303 -32.19 22.49 14.91
C ASN A 303 -32.31 21.95 13.48
N SER A 304 -32.76 20.71 13.33
CA SER A 304 -32.91 20.03 12.05
C SER A 304 -33.82 20.77 11.06
N GLN A 305 -34.90 21.40 11.55
CA GLN A 305 -35.86 22.14 10.71
C GLN A 305 -35.24 23.41 10.14
N ASP A 306 -34.43 24.12 10.91
CA ASP A 306 -33.71 25.32 10.46
C ASP A 306 -32.64 24.94 9.43
N LEU A 307 -31.87 23.87 9.66
CA LEU A 307 -30.87 23.35 8.71
C LEU A 307 -31.51 22.89 7.39
N ALA A 308 -32.65 22.16 7.46
CA ALA A 308 -33.39 21.74 6.27
C ALA A 308 -33.90 22.94 5.44
N LEU A 309 -34.25 24.03 6.09
CA LEU A 309 -34.70 25.26 5.44
C LEU A 309 -33.54 25.98 4.71
N LEU A 310 -32.35 26.02 5.29
CA LEU A 310 -31.14 26.57 4.66
C LEU A 310 -30.77 25.81 3.38
N ARG A 311 -30.95 24.48 3.41
CA ARG A 311 -30.66 23.60 2.30
C ARG A 311 -31.66 23.71 1.14
N ALA A 312 -32.87 24.13 1.42
CA ALA A 312 -33.95 24.14 0.42
C ALA A 312 -33.73 25.11 -0.75
N GLY A 313 -32.52 25.45 -1.14
CA GLY A 313 -32.05 26.36 -2.22
C GLY A 313 -32.96 26.58 -3.45
N THR A 314 -34.17 25.97 -3.45
CA THR A 314 -35.29 26.14 -4.33
C THR A 314 -36.39 26.81 -3.53
N GLY A 315 -36.63 28.07 -3.72
CA GLY A 315 -37.71 28.79 -3.05
C GLY A 315 -37.24 30.11 -2.46
N ARG A 316 -37.49 30.33 -1.18
CA ARG A 316 -37.28 31.64 -0.52
C ARG A 316 -35.82 32.09 -0.43
N LEU A 317 -34.86 31.14 -0.34
CA LEU A 317 -33.40 31.40 -0.21
C LEU A 317 -32.61 30.99 -1.48
N ALA A 318 -33.22 31.08 -2.67
CA ALA A 318 -32.62 30.62 -3.93
C ALA A 318 -31.32 31.37 -4.32
N LYS A 319 -31.13 32.60 -3.80
CA LYS A 319 -29.95 33.44 -4.08
C LYS A 319 -28.88 33.37 -3.00
N LEU A 320 -29.07 32.54 -1.98
CA LEU A 320 -28.13 32.43 -0.85
C LEU A 320 -26.77 31.89 -1.32
N VAL A 321 -25.72 32.68 -1.16
CA VAL A 321 -24.36 32.36 -1.56
C VAL A 321 -23.35 32.47 -0.41
N ASP A 322 -23.72 33.14 0.70
CA ASP A 322 -22.85 33.35 1.88
C ASP A 322 -23.64 33.03 3.15
N ILE A 323 -23.19 32.07 3.95
CA ILE A 323 -23.81 31.60 5.19
C ILE A 323 -22.83 31.72 6.33
N ASP A 324 -23.18 32.52 7.36
CA ASP A 324 -22.42 32.67 8.61
C ASP A 324 -23.14 31.98 9.76
N LEU A 325 -22.61 30.91 10.26
CA LEU A 325 -23.08 30.11 11.39
C LEU A 325 -22.17 30.22 12.64
N ALA A 326 -21.21 31.16 12.67
CA ALA A 326 -20.21 31.24 13.75
C ALA A 326 -20.84 31.29 15.15
N ASP A 327 -21.96 32.01 15.25
CA ASP A 327 -22.64 32.30 16.52
C ASP A 327 -23.89 31.42 16.76
N VAL A 328 -23.99 30.28 16.05
CA VAL A 328 -25.09 29.33 16.27
C VAL A 328 -24.73 28.25 17.29
N THR A 329 -25.77 27.74 17.97
CA THR A 329 -25.69 26.55 18.81
C THR A 329 -26.58 25.48 18.19
N LEU A 330 -26.03 24.32 17.90
CA LEU A 330 -26.78 23.18 17.38
C LEU A 330 -27.59 22.53 18.50
N VAL A 331 -28.89 22.39 18.31
CA VAL A 331 -29.80 21.78 19.29
C VAL A 331 -30.26 20.44 18.70
N PRO A 332 -29.84 19.32 19.27
CA PRO A 332 -30.25 18.01 18.80
C PRO A 332 -31.73 17.79 19.04
N ASP A 333 -32.47 17.40 18.02
CA ASP A 333 -33.91 17.15 18.08
C ASP A 333 -34.28 15.78 17.47
N GLY A 334 -33.28 15.01 17.00
CA GLY A 334 -33.48 13.73 16.34
C GLY A 334 -34.19 13.82 14.98
N GLY A 335 -34.39 15.05 14.46
CA GLY A 335 -35.02 15.31 13.18
C GLY A 335 -34.06 15.17 12.00
N ALA A 336 -34.61 14.71 10.85
CA ALA A 336 -33.86 14.68 9.61
C ALA A 336 -33.72 16.10 9.01
N TYR A 337 -32.50 16.47 8.58
CA TYR A 337 -32.28 17.78 7.95
C TYR A 337 -31.72 17.70 6.53
N SER A 338 -31.14 16.56 6.13
CA SER A 338 -30.54 16.39 4.81
C SER A 338 -30.67 14.97 4.31
N THR A 339 -30.80 14.83 2.99
CA THR A 339 -30.66 13.55 2.29
C THR A 339 -29.74 13.75 1.10
N VAL A 340 -28.73 12.89 0.99
CA VAL A 340 -27.72 12.90 -0.08
C VAL A 340 -27.79 11.58 -0.82
N GLU A 341 -27.87 11.62 -2.15
CA GLU A 341 -27.82 10.45 -3.01
C GLU A 341 -26.48 10.44 -3.75
N THR A 342 -25.77 9.31 -3.70
CA THR A 342 -24.49 9.14 -4.36
C THR A 342 -24.50 7.95 -5.32
N ASP A 343 -23.88 8.12 -6.47
CA ASP A 343 -23.76 7.11 -7.53
C ASP A 343 -22.58 6.13 -7.32
N ARG A 344 -22.04 6.02 -6.11
CA ARG A 344 -20.78 5.32 -5.80
C ARG A 344 -20.77 3.83 -6.15
N TYR A 345 -21.92 3.18 -6.21
CA TYR A 345 -22.03 1.74 -6.46
C TYR A 345 -22.49 1.42 -7.89
N LYS A 346 -21.95 2.09 -8.91
CA LYS A 346 -22.22 1.75 -10.34
C LYS A 346 -21.60 0.43 -10.81
N ILE A 347 -21.48 -0.57 -9.93
CA ILE A 347 -21.36 -1.99 -10.35
C ILE A 347 -22.74 -2.63 -10.20
N GLY A 348 -23.64 -2.24 -11.09
CA GLY A 348 -25.04 -2.67 -11.04
C GLY A 348 -25.98 -1.47 -10.83
N LEU A 349 -27.22 -1.60 -11.22
CA LEU A 349 -28.27 -0.57 -11.16
C LEU A 349 -28.71 -0.30 -9.70
N GLY A 350 -27.90 0.38 -8.90
CA GLY A 350 -28.22 0.75 -7.51
C GLY A 350 -27.58 2.07 -7.09
N THR A 351 -28.22 2.77 -6.14
CA THR A 351 -27.76 4.04 -5.56
C THR A 351 -27.56 3.88 -4.04
N GLU A 352 -26.68 4.70 -3.47
CA GLU A 352 -26.61 4.91 -2.02
C GLU A 352 -27.32 6.20 -1.66
N THR A 353 -28.16 6.15 -0.64
CA THR A 353 -28.90 7.30 -0.14
C THR A 353 -28.67 7.44 1.35
N THR A 354 -27.98 8.51 1.76
CA THR A 354 -27.69 8.82 3.17
C THR A 354 -28.63 9.90 3.66
N THR A 355 -29.33 9.66 4.77
CA THR A 355 -30.17 10.67 5.43
C THR A 355 -29.56 11.04 6.76
N TYR A 356 -29.35 12.34 7.00
CA TYR A 356 -28.69 12.87 8.18
C TYR A 356 -29.72 13.41 9.18
N TYR A 357 -29.54 13.02 10.44
CA TYR A 357 -30.38 13.39 11.57
C TYR A 357 -29.56 14.15 12.61
N LEU A 358 -30.06 15.26 13.12
CA LEU A 358 -29.39 16.07 14.15
C LEU A 358 -29.55 15.41 15.51
N SER A 359 -28.51 14.74 16.00
CA SER A 359 -28.53 13.97 17.25
C SER A 359 -27.21 14.07 18.00
N ASP A 360 -27.28 14.07 19.33
CA ASP A 360 -26.14 13.94 20.23
C ASP A 360 -25.70 12.48 20.47
N GLU A 361 -26.56 11.52 20.09
CA GLU A 361 -26.19 10.10 20.06
C GLU A 361 -25.75 9.69 18.66
N GLU A 362 -24.43 9.63 18.43
CA GLU A 362 -23.88 9.20 17.17
C GLU A 362 -24.18 7.72 16.91
N ARG A 363 -24.83 7.44 15.81
CA ARG A 363 -25.07 6.08 15.32
C ARG A 363 -25.37 6.04 13.84
N THR A 364 -25.09 4.90 13.21
CA THR A 364 -25.40 4.61 11.82
C THR A 364 -26.38 3.44 11.73
N GLU A 365 -27.42 3.57 10.92
CA GLU A 365 -28.38 2.50 10.61
C GLU A 365 -28.36 2.21 9.12
N GLU A 366 -28.10 0.97 8.72
CA GLU A 366 -28.01 0.57 7.32
C GLU A 366 -29.16 -0.37 6.93
N SER A 367 -29.65 -0.21 5.70
CA SER A 367 -30.60 -1.13 5.07
C SER A 367 -30.41 -1.18 3.56
N SER A 368 -30.81 -2.29 2.93
CA SER A 368 -30.71 -2.43 1.48
C SER A 368 -31.98 -3.00 0.87
N SER A 369 -32.28 -2.64 -0.37
CA SER A 369 -33.38 -3.20 -1.14
C SER A 369 -32.92 -3.66 -2.52
N SER A 370 -33.40 -4.83 -2.99
CA SER A 370 -33.09 -5.34 -4.33
C SER A 370 -33.85 -4.56 -5.40
N THR A 371 -33.19 -4.20 -6.49
CA THR A 371 -33.79 -3.50 -7.65
C THR A 371 -34.51 -4.42 -8.62
N GLY A 372 -34.49 -5.74 -8.40
CA GLY A 372 -35.08 -6.73 -9.31
C GLY A 372 -34.34 -6.97 -10.64
N LEU A 373 -33.28 -6.18 -10.91
CA LEU A 373 -32.43 -6.27 -12.12
C LEU A 373 -30.98 -6.64 -11.77
N GLY A 374 -30.76 -7.24 -10.58
CA GLY A 374 -29.44 -7.65 -10.10
C GLY A 374 -28.65 -6.55 -9.39
N GLY A 375 -29.24 -5.37 -9.17
CA GLY A 375 -28.69 -4.29 -8.34
C GLY A 375 -29.39 -4.21 -6.97
N SER A 376 -28.79 -3.45 -6.04
CA SER A 376 -29.39 -3.12 -4.75
C SER A 376 -29.23 -1.65 -4.46
N ASN A 377 -30.29 -1.01 -3.95
CA ASN A 377 -30.20 0.32 -3.35
C ASN A 377 -29.77 0.16 -1.90
N HIS A 378 -28.81 0.99 -1.48
CA HIS A 378 -28.32 1.06 -0.11
C HIS A 378 -28.85 2.33 0.55
N TYR A 379 -29.37 2.22 1.77
CA TYR A 379 -29.92 3.33 2.54
C TYR A 379 -29.19 3.40 3.87
N VAL A 380 -28.63 4.58 4.15
CA VAL A 380 -27.89 4.88 5.39
C VAL A 380 -28.63 5.99 6.13
N LYS A 381 -28.73 5.87 7.43
CA LYS A 381 -29.18 6.94 8.31
C LYS A 381 -28.05 7.28 9.27
N GLU A 382 -27.59 8.52 9.19
CA GLU A 382 -26.55 9.07 10.04
C GLU A 382 -27.15 9.99 11.09
N TYR A 383 -26.86 9.73 12.35
CA TYR A 383 -27.28 10.54 13.50
C TYR A 383 -26.06 11.24 14.06
N THR A 384 -25.96 12.59 13.94
CA THR A 384 -24.73 13.32 14.18
C THR A 384 -24.94 14.80 14.51
N LEU A 385 -23.92 15.46 15.09
CA LEU A 385 -23.83 16.91 15.29
C LEU A 385 -22.76 17.59 14.41
N ASP A 386 -22.11 16.87 13.52
CA ASP A 386 -21.02 17.37 12.69
C ASP A 386 -21.46 18.02 11.37
N LEU A 387 -22.76 18.23 11.17
CA LEU A 387 -23.40 18.81 10.00
C LEU A 387 -23.23 18.00 8.71
N GLY A 388 -23.08 16.67 8.78
CA GLY A 388 -23.01 15.80 7.61
C GLY A 388 -24.10 16.12 6.61
N GLY A 389 -23.75 16.22 5.32
CA GLY A 389 -24.66 16.50 4.21
C GLY A 389 -25.40 17.85 4.26
N ALA A 390 -25.11 18.74 5.21
CA ALA A 390 -25.91 19.96 5.44
C ALA A 390 -25.99 20.88 4.24
N PHE A 391 -24.94 21.00 3.45
CA PHE A 391 -24.87 21.89 2.28
C PHE A 391 -24.61 21.13 0.95
N ALA A 392 -24.69 19.82 0.95
CA ALA A 392 -24.42 19.01 -0.23
C ALA A 392 -25.26 19.46 -1.45
N ASN A 393 -24.61 19.56 -2.62
CA ASN A 393 -25.19 19.97 -3.89
C ASN A 393 -25.74 21.43 -3.95
N MET A 394 -25.35 22.29 -2.99
CA MET A 394 -25.65 23.73 -3.05
C MET A 394 -24.64 24.44 -3.96
N THR A 395 -24.77 24.22 -5.27
CA THR A 395 -23.80 24.69 -6.27
C THR A 395 -23.65 26.22 -6.34
N GLN A 396 -24.62 26.99 -5.86
CA GLN A 396 -24.54 28.45 -5.80
C GLN A 396 -23.72 28.99 -4.62
N LEU A 397 -23.47 28.15 -3.58
CA LEU A 397 -22.82 28.56 -2.34
C LEU A 397 -21.35 28.93 -2.60
N GLN A 398 -20.91 30.07 -2.08
CA GLN A 398 -19.55 30.60 -2.25
C GLN A 398 -18.78 30.67 -0.93
N ARG A 399 -19.47 30.90 0.19
CA ARG A 399 -18.86 31.06 1.52
C ARG A 399 -19.67 30.40 2.60
N ILE A 400 -18.97 29.77 3.54
CA ILE A 400 -19.54 29.20 4.76
C ILE A 400 -18.65 29.60 5.93
N VAL A 401 -19.24 30.08 7.02
CA VAL A 401 -18.57 30.19 8.33
C VAL A 401 -19.18 29.14 9.24
N LEU A 402 -18.32 28.24 9.72
CA LEU A 402 -18.73 27.11 10.59
C LEU A 402 -19.07 27.58 12.02
N PRO A 403 -19.95 26.86 12.72
CA PRO A 403 -20.17 27.08 14.16
C PRO A 403 -18.85 26.99 14.93
N THR A 404 -18.64 27.92 15.87
CA THR A 404 -17.41 27.97 16.67
C THR A 404 -17.18 26.71 17.51
N SER A 405 -18.25 26.00 17.88
CA SER A 405 -18.22 24.75 18.63
C SER A 405 -17.85 23.52 17.81
N LEU A 406 -17.82 23.62 16.47
CA LEU A 406 -17.57 22.49 15.60
C LEU A 406 -16.08 22.15 15.57
N THR A 407 -15.74 20.92 15.90
CA THR A 407 -14.36 20.37 15.84
C THR A 407 -14.17 19.31 14.77
N ARG A 408 -15.26 18.78 14.23
CA ARG A 408 -15.34 17.79 13.16
C ARG A 408 -16.32 18.24 12.09
N VAL A 409 -15.99 18.08 10.82
CA VAL A 409 -16.89 18.32 9.68
C VAL A 409 -17.33 16.96 9.14
N GLY A 410 -18.63 16.73 9.14
CA GLY A 410 -19.23 15.43 8.81
C GLY A 410 -19.21 15.08 7.33
N ASP A 411 -19.58 13.84 7.03
CA ASP A 411 -19.65 13.26 5.69
C ASP A 411 -20.48 14.10 4.73
N HIS A 412 -20.04 14.22 3.48
CA HIS A 412 -20.77 14.91 2.42
C HIS A 412 -21.17 16.35 2.77
N PHE A 413 -20.55 16.99 3.72
CA PHE A 413 -20.93 18.31 4.27
C PHE A 413 -21.27 19.32 3.17
N ALA A 414 -20.36 19.53 2.23
CA ALA A 414 -20.49 20.43 1.07
C ALA A 414 -20.21 19.72 -0.27
N LEU A 415 -20.56 18.43 -0.35
CA LEU A 415 -20.42 17.62 -1.57
C LEU A 415 -20.93 18.38 -2.79
N ASN A 416 -20.12 18.49 -3.86
CA ASN A 416 -20.44 19.16 -5.14
C ASN A 416 -20.83 20.66 -5.01
N CYS A 417 -20.32 21.35 -4.00
CA CYS A 417 -20.46 22.80 -3.92
C CYS A 417 -19.41 23.48 -4.83
N ASN A 418 -19.56 23.38 -6.15
CA ASN A 418 -18.55 23.74 -7.15
C ASN A 418 -18.14 25.21 -7.13
N ASN A 419 -18.98 26.12 -6.59
CA ASN A 419 -18.66 27.53 -6.47
C ASN A 419 -18.20 27.94 -5.05
N LEU A 420 -18.05 26.99 -4.12
CA LEU A 420 -17.59 27.27 -2.78
C LEU A 420 -16.10 27.69 -2.81
N VAL A 421 -15.81 28.93 -2.46
CA VAL A 421 -14.46 29.52 -2.47
C VAL A 421 -13.84 29.52 -1.07
N SER A 422 -14.68 29.74 -0.04
CA SER A 422 -14.22 29.98 1.31
C SER A 422 -15.05 29.24 2.35
N VAL A 423 -14.34 28.50 3.21
CA VAL A 423 -14.85 27.96 4.48
C VAL A 423 -14.05 28.56 5.60
N LYS A 424 -14.70 29.11 6.63
CA LYS A 424 -14.04 29.69 7.81
C LYS A 424 -14.50 29.00 9.09
N SER A 425 -13.62 28.95 10.07
CA SER A 425 -13.94 28.55 11.44
C SER A 425 -13.17 29.42 12.43
N GLN A 426 -13.77 29.72 13.56
CA GLN A 426 -13.06 30.31 14.71
C GLN A 426 -12.51 29.24 15.66
N GLY A 427 -13.06 28.01 15.58
CA GLY A 427 -12.58 26.83 16.28
C GLY A 427 -11.53 26.06 15.47
N LYS A 428 -10.74 25.20 16.14
CA LYS A 428 -9.86 24.24 15.47
C LYS A 428 -10.69 23.08 14.94
N ILE A 429 -10.61 22.82 13.66
CA ILE A 429 -11.16 21.60 13.04
C ILE A 429 -10.07 20.52 13.09
N ALA A 430 -10.36 19.42 13.79
CA ALA A 430 -9.44 18.31 13.94
C ALA A 430 -9.70 17.20 12.91
N GLU A 431 -10.94 17.05 12.48
CA GLU A 431 -11.38 15.95 11.62
C GLU A 431 -12.27 16.44 10.48
N VAL A 432 -12.07 15.90 9.28
CA VAL A 432 -12.91 16.14 8.11
C VAL A 432 -13.23 14.79 7.48
N GLU A 433 -14.52 14.46 7.43
CA GLU A 433 -14.99 13.12 7.12
C GLU A 433 -15.11 12.85 5.61
N GLU A 434 -15.67 11.67 5.26
CA GLU A 434 -15.77 11.17 3.90
C GLU A 434 -16.52 12.16 2.99
N ASP A 435 -15.93 12.46 1.80
CA ASP A 435 -16.51 13.31 0.74
C ASP A 435 -16.98 14.69 1.19
N ALA A 436 -16.57 15.19 2.36
CA ALA A 436 -17.07 16.43 2.93
C ALA A 436 -16.99 17.62 1.96
N PHE A 437 -15.94 17.69 1.13
CA PHE A 437 -15.71 18.74 0.12
C PHE A 437 -15.41 18.17 -1.27
N TYR A 438 -15.90 16.97 -1.57
CA TYR A 438 -15.77 16.38 -2.89
C TYR A 438 -16.36 17.32 -3.95
N GLY A 439 -15.61 17.63 -5.02
CA GLY A 439 -16.04 18.47 -6.12
C GLY A 439 -16.16 19.97 -5.79
N CYS A 440 -15.56 20.44 -4.67
CA CYS A 440 -15.49 21.87 -4.37
C CYS A 440 -14.38 22.54 -5.21
N GLU A 441 -14.60 22.68 -6.51
CA GLU A 441 -13.60 23.03 -7.53
C GLU A 441 -13.02 24.45 -7.38
N LYS A 442 -13.55 25.29 -6.47
CA LYS A 442 -13.06 26.66 -6.18
C LYS A 442 -12.62 26.87 -4.74
N LEU A 443 -12.60 25.82 -3.89
CA LEU A 443 -12.29 25.94 -2.45
C LEU A 443 -10.80 26.21 -2.25
N VAL A 444 -10.43 27.43 -1.99
CA VAL A 444 -9.03 27.87 -1.76
C VAL A 444 -8.79 28.45 -0.35
N GLU A 445 -9.84 28.94 0.32
CA GLU A 445 -9.75 29.46 1.71
C GLU A 445 -10.43 28.46 2.65
N HIS A 446 -9.67 27.90 3.58
CA HIS A 446 -10.14 26.83 4.47
C HIS A 446 -9.50 26.89 5.86
N PRO A 447 -10.15 26.32 6.91
CA PRO A 447 -9.65 26.31 8.29
C PRO A 447 -9.00 24.98 8.68
N PHE A 448 -8.47 24.20 7.71
CA PHE A 448 -8.05 22.80 7.93
C PHE A 448 -6.55 22.64 8.19
N ASP A 449 -5.81 23.73 8.40
CA ASP A 449 -4.40 23.65 8.75
C ASP A 449 -4.21 22.95 10.11
N GLY A 450 -3.35 21.92 10.12
CA GLY A 450 -3.11 21.10 11.32
C GLY A 450 -4.24 20.12 11.66
N VAL A 451 -5.04 19.71 10.68
CA VAL A 451 -6.04 18.64 10.80
C VAL A 451 -5.35 17.31 11.16
N GLU A 452 -6.02 16.49 11.98
CA GLU A 452 -5.51 15.21 12.46
C GLU A 452 -6.05 14.01 11.69
N ARG A 453 -7.27 14.09 11.13
CA ARG A 453 -7.90 13.04 10.33
C ARG A 453 -8.63 13.62 9.12
N ILE A 454 -8.38 13.00 7.95
CA ILE A 454 -9.05 13.29 6.68
C ILE A 454 -9.66 11.99 6.16
N GLY A 455 -10.97 12.00 5.91
CA GLY A 455 -11.74 10.88 5.42
C GLY A 455 -11.46 10.55 3.94
N LYS A 456 -12.13 9.52 3.44
CA LYS A 456 -12.05 9.08 2.06
C LYS A 456 -12.68 10.12 1.13
N GLY A 457 -12.00 10.45 -0.01
CA GLY A 457 -12.53 11.37 -1.02
C GLY A 457 -12.80 12.80 -0.55
N THR A 458 -12.39 13.16 0.68
CA THR A 458 -12.76 14.43 1.34
C THR A 458 -12.54 15.66 0.46
N PHE A 459 -11.37 15.77 -0.16
CA PHE A 459 -11.00 16.89 -1.04
C PHE A 459 -10.78 16.44 -2.49
N GLN A 460 -11.38 15.33 -2.88
CA GLN A 460 -11.30 14.87 -4.26
C GLN A 460 -11.92 15.91 -5.18
N ARG A 461 -11.17 16.33 -6.23
CA ARG A 461 -11.54 17.40 -7.17
C ARG A 461 -11.79 18.78 -6.52
N ALA A 462 -11.20 19.02 -5.33
CA ALA A 462 -11.25 20.33 -4.68
C ALA A 462 -10.05 21.18 -5.08
N ALA A 463 -10.25 22.51 -5.13
CA ALA A 463 -9.18 23.45 -5.46
C ALA A 463 -8.24 23.78 -4.29
N ILE A 464 -8.22 22.92 -3.26
CA ILE A 464 -7.36 23.11 -2.09
C ILE A 464 -5.88 22.99 -2.50
N GLY A 465 -5.14 24.11 -2.44
CA GLY A 465 -3.75 24.17 -2.93
C GLY A 465 -2.72 24.01 -1.83
N LEU A 466 -2.80 24.83 -0.78
CA LEU A 466 -1.93 24.79 0.38
C LEU A 466 -2.71 24.39 1.61
N ILE A 467 -2.29 23.34 2.28
CA ILE A 467 -2.83 22.85 3.54
C ILE A 467 -1.70 22.30 4.41
N ASP A 468 -1.66 22.63 5.69
CA ASP A 468 -0.71 22.04 6.64
C ASP A 468 -1.16 20.66 7.10
N LEU A 469 -0.51 19.63 6.59
CA LEU A 469 -0.74 18.22 6.90
C LEU A 469 0.24 17.67 7.96
N SER A 470 1.03 18.54 8.59
CA SER A 470 2.09 18.09 9.53
C SER A 470 1.55 17.43 10.81
N GLN A 471 0.27 17.59 11.14
CA GLN A 471 -0.39 16.94 12.28
C GLN A 471 -1.24 15.73 11.89
N LEU A 472 -1.31 15.41 10.60
CA LEU A 472 -2.17 14.35 10.08
C LEU A 472 -1.73 12.97 10.58
N LYS A 473 -2.67 12.21 11.14
CA LYS A 473 -2.51 10.85 11.67
C LYS A 473 -3.21 9.80 10.82
N GLU A 474 -4.32 10.18 10.18
CA GLU A 474 -5.13 9.29 9.34
C GLU A 474 -5.49 9.99 8.04
N LEU A 475 -5.30 9.27 6.92
CA LEU A 475 -5.57 9.74 5.57
C LEU A 475 -6.40 8.71 4.82
N GLY A 476 -7.60 9.07 4.43
CA GLY A 476 -8.50 8.21 3.67
C GLY A 476 -8.09 8.02 2.20
N SER A 477 -8.63 6.98 1.57
CA SER A 477 -8.40 6.74 0.15
C SER A 477 -8.97 7.86 -0.71
N ALA A 478 -8.27 8.20 -1.81
CA ALA A 478 -8.63 9.27 -2.74
C ALA A 478 -8.86 10.65 -2.09
N ALA A 479 -8.36 10.90 -0.86
CA ALA A 479 -8.64 12.11 -0.10
C ALA A 479 -8.28 13.41 -0.84
N PHE A 480 -7.20 13.42 -1.63
CA PHE A 480 -6.76 14.53 -2.47
C PHE A 480 -6.66 14.14 -3.95
N ASN A 481 -7.41 13.12 -4.39
CA ASN A 481 -7.42 12.71 -5.78
C ASN A 481 -7.92 13.86 -6.66
N GLU A 482 -7.21 14.19 -7.76
CA GLU A 482 -7.51 15.28 -8.69
C GLU A 482 -7.61 16.68 -8.00
N SER A 483 -7.01 16.85 -6.81
CA SER A 483 -7.00 18.13 -6.10
C SER A 483 -5.82 19.01 -6.51
N CYS A 484 -5.86 20.30 -6.15
CA CYS A 484 -4.76 21.25 -6.41
C CYS A 484 -3.68 21.26 -5.32
N VAL A 485 -3.69 20.31 -4.37
CA VAL A 485 -2.72 20.27 -3.28
C VAL A 485 -1.28 20.19 -3.81
N SER A 486 -0.42 21.12 -3.36
CA SER A 486 0.95 21.26 -3.87
C SER A 486 2.03 20.77 -2.90
N HIS A 487 1.73 20.72 -1.60
CA HIS A 487 2.65 20.30 -0.55
C HIS A 487 2.03 19.18 0.29
N ALA A 488 2.72 18.07 0.40
CA ALA A 488 2.31 16.94 1.23
C ALA A 488 3.37 16.67 2.30
N ASN A 489 3.21 17.29 3.48
CA ASN A 489 4.03 17.06 4.65
C ASN A 489 3.40 15.99 5.55
N LEU A 490 3.79 14.72 5.34
CA LEU A 490 3.16 13.53 5.93
C LEU A 490 4.02 12.90 7.04
N VAL A 491 4.69 13.72 7.85
CA VAL A 491 5.70 13.26 8.84
C VAL A 491 5.13 12.41 9.98
N ASN A 492 3.83 12.43 10.21
CA ASN A 492 3.18 11.69 11.30
C ASN A 492 2.34 10.48 10.82
N LEU A 493 2.27 10.23 9.50
CA LEU A 493 1.56 9.07 8.97
C LEU A 493 2.42 7.80 9.03
N ASP A 494 1.81 6.68 9.39
CA ASP A 494 2.37 5.35 9.25
C ASP A 494 1.81 4.58 8.04
N SER A 495 0.76 5.12 7.40
CA SER A 495 0.19 4.59 6.17
C SER A 495 -0.38 5.69 5.27
N ILE A 496 -0.23 5.55 3.96
CA ILE A 496 -0.86 6.38 2.93
C ILE A 496 -1.84 5.51 2.17
N ALA A 497 -3.11 5.90 2.15
CA ALA A 497 -4.17 5.11 1.53
C ALA A 497 -4.10 5.11 -0.01
N ALA A 498 -4.87 4.20 -0.64
CA ALA A 498 -4.94 4.09 -2.08
C ALA A 498 -5.46 5.40 -2.72
N ASP A 499 -4.88 5.77 -3.87
CA ASP A 499 -5.22 6.95 -4.67
C ASP A 499 -5.20 8.29 -3.90
N ALA A 500 -4.61 8.35 -2.69
CA ALA A 500 -4.71 9.49 -1.79
C ALA A 500 -4.34 10.83 -2.44
N PHE A 501 -3.31 10.86 -3.29
CA PHE A 501 -2.84 12.03 -4.03
C PHE A 501 -2.79 11.77 -5.55
N ARG A 502 -3.55 10.80 -6.04
CA ARG A 502 -3.57 10.49 -7.46
C ARG A 502 -4.04 11.71 -8.27
N GLU A 503 -3.34 12.01 -9.38
CA GLU A 503 -3.66 13.13 -10.26
C GLU A 503 -3.67 14.49 -9.54
N SER A 504 -3.04 14.58 -8.36
CA SER A 504 -2.85 15.84 -7.62
C SER A 504 -1.62 16.61 -8.11
N TYR A 505 -1.43 17.82 -7.60
CA TYR A 505 -0.31 18.71 -7.98
C TYR A 505 0.82 18.76 -6.96
N VAL A 506 0.95 17.72 -6.14
CA VAL A 506 2.04 17.62 -5.17
C VAL A 506 3.39 17.75 -5.88
N SER A 507 4.11 18.82 -5.54
CA SER A 507 5.47 19.12 -5.99
C SER A 507 6.50 18.93 -4.88
N GLN A 508 6.07 19.03 -3.61
CA GLN A 508 6.89 18.81 -2.43
C GLN A 508 6.27 17.71 -1.58
N LEU A 509 7.03 16.65 -1.37
CA LEU A 509 6.60 15.47 -0.61
C LEU A 509 7.60 15.21 0.51
N VAL A 510 7.11 15.16 1.75
CA VAL A 510 7.86 14.74 2.92
C VAL A 510 7.17 13.53 3.52
N LEU A 511 7.84 12.39 3.54
CA LEU A 511 7.33 11.13 4.09
C LEU A 511 7.82 10.92 5.51
N SER A 512 6.98 10.27 6.33
CA SER A 512 7.33 9.86 7.69
C SER A 512 8.42 8.79 7.69
N ASP A 513 9.39 8.88 8.58
CA ASP A 513 10.38 7.81 8.79
C ASP A 513 9.73 6.51 9.33
N SER A 514 8.55 6.61 9.97
CA SER A 514 7.78 5.48 10.50
C SER A 514 6.78 4.89 9.49
N LEU A 515 6.71 5.43 8.27
CA LEU A 515 5.78 4.98 7.24
C LEU A 515 6.02 3.51 6.87
N LYS A 516 4.96 2.70 6.93
CA LYS A 516 4.97 1.26 6.66
C LYS A 516 4.31 0.89 5.35
N TYR A 517 3.33 1.65 4.91
CA TYR A 517 2.49 1.33 3.76
C TYR A 517 2.24 2.55 2.87
N ILE A 518 2.44 2.35 1.56
CA ILE A 518 2.00 3.28 0.51
C ILE A 518 0.99 2.55 -0.37
N GLY A 519 -0.22 3.09 -0.47
CA GLY A 519 -1.35 2.49 -1.18
C GLY A 519 -1.20 2.43 -2.69
N GLU A 520 -2.08 1.66 -3.32
CA GLU A 520 -2.22 1.60 -4.77
C GLU A 520 -2.50 3.00 -5.34
N GLY A 521 -1.79 3.39 -6.41
CA GLY A 521 -1.99 4.66 -7.10
C GLY A 521 -1.75 5.92 -6.25
N ALA A 522 -1.23 5.81 -5.02
CA ALA A 522 -1.20 6.90 -4.04
C ALA A 522 -0.67 8.24 -4.59
N PHE A 523 0.32 8.21 -5.48
CA PHE A 523 0.90 9.36 -6.18
C PHE A 523 0.92 9.16 -7.70
N ALA A 524 0.02 8.34 -8.23
CA ALA A 524 -0.04 8.09 -9.67
C ALA A 524 -0.46 9.35 -10.44
N ASN A 525 0.16 9.57 -11.60
CA ASN A 525 -0.09 10.73 -12.48
C ASN A 525 0.15 12.10 -11.79
N THR A 526 0.95 12.14 -10.71
CA THR A 526 1.30 13.37 -10.00
C THR A 526 2.43 14.08 -10.79
N ALA A 527 2.06 14.82 -11.83
CA ALA A 527 2.99 15.38 -12.81
C ALA A 527 3.99 16.40 -12.24
N MET A 528 3.66 17.01 -11.08
CA MET A 528 4.54 17.99 -10.42
C MET A 528 5.54 17.37 -9.46
N LEU A 529 5.37 16.09 -9.08
CA LEU A 529 6.31 15.39 -8.22
C LEU A 529 7.57 15.03 -9.02
N ARG A 530 8.58 15.89 -8.92
CA ARG A 530 9.80 15.87 -9.74
C ARG A 530 11.05 15.71 -8.87
N GLY A 531 12.15 15.29 -9.50
CA GLY A 531 13.46 15.23 -8.86
C GLY A 531 13.67 13.99 -8.00
N ASN A 532 14.09 14.19 -6.76
CA ASN A 532 14.55 13.12 -5.88
C ASN A 532 13.43 12.61 -4.98
N LEU A 533 13.23 11.30 -4.94
CA LEU A 533 12.37 10.62 -4.00
C LEU A 533 13.21 9.88 -2.94
N ALA A 534 12.97 10.17 -1.66
CA ALA A 534 13.53 9.42 -0.54
C ALA A 534 12.42 8.56 0.08
N LEU A 535 12.49 7.24 -0.12
CA LEU A 535 11.58 6.30 0.53
C LEU A 535 12.11 5.90 1.90
N PRO A 536 11.23 5.80 2.93
CA PRO A 536 11.64 5.39 4.27
C PRO A 536 12.21 3.96 4.28
N LYS A 537 13.27 3.73 5.06
CA LYS A 537 13.93 2.41 5.15
C LYS A 537 13.03 1.31 5.72
N HIS A 538 12.11 1.70 6.60
CA HIS A 538 11.18 0.78 7.28
C HIS A 538 9.87 0.53 6.51
N LEU A 539 9.74 1.09 5.32
CA LEU A 539 8.60 0.85 4.45
C LEU A 539 8.50 -0.65 4.14
N SER A 540 7.36 -1.25 4.46
CA SER A 540 7.14 -2.69 4.31
C SER A 540 6.33 -3.04 3.04
N GLU A 541 5.45 -2.15 2.60
CA GLU A 541 4.58 -2.41 1.46
C GLU A 541 4.43 -1.18 0.57
N ILE A 542 4.50 -1.40 -0.75
CA ILE A 542 4.19 -0.40 -1.78
C ILE A 542 3.16 -0.99 -2.73
N GLY A 543 2.02 -0.31 -2.86
CA GLY A 543 0.92 -0.69 -3.75
C GLY A 543 1.25 -0.55 -5.23
N SER A 544 0.42 -1.15 -6.08
CA SER A 544 0.54 -1.05 -7.53
C SER A 544 0.43 0.40 -7.99
N ALA A 545 1.21 0.78 -9.00
CA ALA A 545 1.17 2.11 -9.60
C ALA A 545 1.40 3.27 -8.63
N ALA A 546 2.00 3.04 -7.43
CA ALA A 546 2.08 4.05 -6.37
C ALA A 546 2.67 5.40 -6.83
N PHE A 547 3.66 5.39 -7.73
CA PHE A 547 4.29 6.59 -8.31
C PHE A 547 4.22 6.60 -9.84
N MET A 548 3.32 5.81 -10.43
CA MET A 548 3.20 5.68 -11.88
C MET A 548 3.02 7.06 -12.55
N ARG A 549 3.84 7.32 -13.60
CA ARG A 549 3.80 8.57 -14.38
C ARG A 549 3.99 9.85 -13.56
N SER A 550 4.62 9.79 -12.39
CA SER A 550 5.21 10.97 -11.77
C SER A 550 6.55 11.31 -12.45
N HIS A 551 7.09 12.52 -12.23
CA HIS A 551 8.35 12.94 -12.84
C HIS A 551 9.57 12.73 -11.93
N ILE A 552 9.58 11.65 -11.15
CA ILE A 552 10.70 11.29 -10.28
C ILE A 552 11.91 10.91 -11.13
N GLN A 553 13.04 11.58 -10.87
CA GLN A 553 14.30 11.39 -11.59
C GLN A 553 15.24 10.44 -10.88
N GLN A 554 15.28 10.48 -9.56
CA GLN A 554 16.16 9.65 -8.75
C GLN A 554 15.43 9.13 -7.50
N VAL A 555 15.79 7.92 -7.07
CA VAL A 555 15.42 7.38 -5.76
C VAL A 555 16.67 7.41 -4.89
N THR A 556 16.72 8.33 -3.93
CA THR A 556 17.91 8.59 -3.10
C THR A 556 17.98 7.68 -1.87
N SER A 557 16.84 7.14 -1.44
CA SER A 557 16.74 6.13 -0.40
C SER A 557 15.66 5.13 -0.80
N ALA A 558 15.94 3.84 -0.66
CA ALA A 558 15.00 2.76 -0.96
C ALA A 558 14.83 1.83 0.25
N PRO A 559 13.65 1.23 0.45
CA PRO A 559 13.41 0.31 1.55
C PRO A 559 14.24 -0.97 1.39
N ASP A 560 14.78 -1.47 2.48
CA ASP A 560 15.64 -2.66 2.51
C ASP A 560 14.91 -3.94 2.98
N LYS A 561 13.66 -3.83 3.42
CA LYS A 561 12.84 -4.92 3.98
C LYS A 561 11.40 -4.93 3.49
N LEU A 562 11.19 -4.62 2.21
CA LEU A 562 9.86 -4.77 1.64
C LEU A 562 9.36 -6.21 1.80
N THR A 563 8.12 -6.36 2.21
CA THR A 563 7.38 -7.62 2.28
C THR A 563 6.37 -7.76 1.15
N ARG A 564 5.94 -6.63 0.56
CA ARG A 564 5.05 -6.58 -0.60
C ARG A 564 5.41 -5.44 -1.53
N ALA A 565 5.33 -5.72 -2.84
CA ALA A 565 5.51 -4.74 -3.90
C ALA A 565 4.47 -4.99 -5.00
N GLY A 566 3.66 -3.98 -5.32
CA GLY A 566 2.69 -4.03 -6.42
C GLY A 566 3.37 -4.00 -7.79
N PHE A 567 2.60 -3.97 -8.85
CA PHE A 567 3.12 -3.83 -10.22
C PHE A 567 3.12 -2.36 -10.66
N ASN A 568 3.96 -2.03 -11.65
CA ASN A 568 4.05 -0.69 -12.23
C ASN A 568 4.34 0.44 -11.22
N ILE A 569 4.99 0.15 -10.08
CA ILE A 569 5.22 1.12 -9.01
C ILE A 569 5.81 2.44 -9.53
N MET A 570 6.86 2.34 -10.36
CA MET A 570 7.60 3.49 -10.92
C MET A 570 7.40 3.65 -12.43
N TYR A 571 6.45 2.93 -13.02
CA TYR A 571 6.25 2.91 -14.47
C TYR A 571 5.98 4.30 -15.02
N GLY A 572 6.71 4.70 -16.06
CA GLY A 572 6.53 5.98 -16.74
C GLY A 572 7.23 7.16 -16.06
N THR A 573 7.96 6.96 -14.95
CA THR A 573 8.83 7.99 -14.35
C THR A 573 10.12 8.15 -15.16
N GLU A 574 10.82 9.28 -15.02
CA GLU A 574 12.15 9.46 -15.62
C GLU A 574 13.16 8.46 -15.06
N TRP A 575 13.09 8.18 -13.75
CA TRP A 575 13.87 7.12 -13.11
C TRP A 575 13.64 5.75 -13.77
N TYR A 576 12.40 5.36 -14.06
CA TYR A 576 12.05 4.12 -14.75
C TYR A 576 12.68 4.06 -16.15
N TRP A 577 12.60 5.14 -16.95
CA TRP A 577 13.15 5.18 -18.30
C TRP A 577 14.68 5.07 -18.34
N GLN A 578 15.38 5.53 -17.31
CA GLN A 578 16.83 5.36 -17.16
C GLN A 578 17.20 3.90 -16.94
N HIS A 579 16.43 3.16 -16.12
CA HIS A 579 16.74 1.77 -15.74
C HIS A 579 16.21 0.74 -16.76
N VAL A 580 15.09 0.98 -17.42
CA VAL A 580 14.45 0.00 -18.31
C VAL A 580 15.31 -0.36 -19.53
N GLN A 581 16.22 0.51 -19.96
CA GLN A 581 17.12 0.29 -21.09
C GLN A 581 18.40 -0.43 -20.68
N THR A 582 18.85 -0.28 -19.44
CA THR A 582 20.14 -0.77 -18.96
C THR A 582 20.02 -2.08 -18.16
N ASP A 583 18.97 -2.22 -17.38
CA ASP A 583 18.82 -3.28 -16.41
C ASP A 583 18.01 -4.46 -16.99
N SER A 584 18.38 -5.68 -16.64
CA SER A 584 17.55 -6.85 -16.96
C SER A 584 16.34 -6.95 -16.03
N ILE A 585 16.54 -6.59 -14.76
CA ILE A 585 15.50 -6.50 -13.72
C ILE A 585 15.70 -5.17 -13.01
N ILE A 586 14.64 -4.37 -12.97
CA ILE A 586 14.65 -3.10 -12.26
C ILE A 586 14.37 -3.37 -10.77
N MET A 587 15.28 -2.90 -9.92
CA MET A 587 15.25 -3.08 -8.49
C MET A 587 14.85 -1.78 -7.78
N LEU A 588 13.94 -1.88 -6.81
CA LEU A 588 13.65 -0.82 -5.85
C LEU A 588 14.07 -1.31 -4.45
N GLY A 589 15.28 -0.95 -4.04
CA GLY A 589 15.88 -1.55 -2.84
C GLY A 589 16.06 -3.05 -3.00
N SER A 590 15.44 -3.84 -2.12
CA SER A 590 15.46 -5.31 -2.18
C SER A 590 14.34 -5.93 -3.01
N ALA A 591 13.43 -5.16 -3.59
CA ALA A 591 12.33 -5.66 -4.40
C ALA A 591 12.65 -5.63 -5.90
N ALA A 592 12.39 -6.74 -6.60
CA ALA A 592 12.38 -6.80 -8.05
C ALA A 592 11.00 -6.33 -8.55
N ILE A 593 10.94 -5.14 -9.17
CA ILE A 593 9.66 -4.46 -9.44
C ILE A 593 9.23 -4.48 -10.90
N GLU A 594 10.16 -4.64 -11.84
CA GLU A 594 9.85 -4.60 -13.28
C GLU A 594 10.94 -5.29 -14.10
N LEU A 595 10.61 -5.73 -15.32
CA LEU A 595 11.59 -6.25 -16.29
C LEU A 595 12.14 -5.13 -17.18
N GLY A 596 13.42 -5.15 -17.44
CA GLY A 596 14.03 -4.29 -18.44
C GLY A 596 13.64 -4.64 -19.87
N SER A 597 13.87 -3.73 -20.82
CA SER A 597 13.47 -3.89 -22.22
C SER A 597 14.06 -5.13 -22.89
N SER A 598 15.27 -5.52 -22.52
CA SER A 598 15.90 -6.74 -23.02
C SER A 598 15.16 -8.03 -22.66
N CYS A 599 14.48 -8.03 -21.49
CA CYS A 599 13.71 -9.16 -21.00
C CYS A 599 12.25 -9.13 -21.46
N LYS A 600 11.70 -7.96 -21.77
CA LYS A 600 10.33 -7.78 -22.29
C LYS A 600 10.13 -8.22 -23.74
N SER A 601 11.20 -8.54 -24.46
CA SER A 601 11.14 -8.90 -25.90
C SER A 601 10.42 -10.22 -26.23
N GLY A 602 9.78 -10.89 -25.26
CA GLY A 602 9.04 -12.14 -25.42
C GLY A 602 9.94 -13.36 -25.69
N ASN A 603 11.26 -13.21 -25.57
CA ASN A 603 12.24 -14.30 -25.80
C ASN A 603 12.97 -14.72 -24.51
N LEU A 604 12.53 -14.26 -23.34
CA LEU A 604 13.13 -14.61 -22.07
C LEU A 604 12.92 -16.10 -21.77
N THR A 605 14.00 -16.90 -21.81
CA THR A 605 13.97 -18.34 -21.54
C THR A 605 14.47 -18.70 -20.14
N SER A 606 15.36 -17.89 -19.58
CA SER A 606 15.88 -18.07 -18.22
C SER A 606 16.28 -16.75 -17.60
N ILE A 607 16.15 -16.65 -16.28
CA ILE A 607 16.55 -15.47 -15.51
C ILE A 607 17.03 -15.87 -14.12
N THR A 608 18.02 -15.12 -13.60
CA THR A 608 18.49 -15.23 -12.23
C THR A 608 18.20 -13.90 -11.53
N LEU A 609 17.46 -13.94 -10.43
CA LEU A 609 17.23 -12.74 -9.62
C LEU A 609 18.51 -12.34 -8.86
N PRO A 610 18.77 -11.05 -8.67
CA PRO A 610 19.91 -10.55 -7.93
C PRO A 610 19.97 -11.13 -6.51
N ALA A 611 21.17 -11.40 -6.01
CA ALA A 611 21.37 -11.79 -4.62
C ALA A 611 20.87 -10.64 -3.70
N GLY A 612 20.18 -10.99 -2.62
CA GLY A 612 19.56 -10.00 -1.73
C GLY A 612 18.13 -9.59 -2.11
N THR A 613 17.58 -10.04 -3.25
CA THR A 613 16.16 -9.84 -3.54
C THR A 613 15.29 -10.50 -2.47
N THR A 614 14.41 -9.71 -1.84
CA THR A 614 13.47 -10.19 -0.81
C THR A 614 12.05 -10.31 -1.33
N VAL A 615 11.68 -9.53 -2.33
CA VAL A 615 10.33 -9.49 -2.91
C VAL A 615 10.38 -9.54 -4.42
N ILE A 616 9.52 -10.36 -5.00
CA ILE A 616 9.12 -10.31 -6.41
C ILE A 616 7.77 -9.57 -6.44
N SER A 617 7.68 -8.47 -7.20
CA SER A 617 6.46 -7.68 -7.31
C SER A 617 5.33 -8.45 -7.97
N ASP A 618 4.12 -7.91 -7.81
CA ASP A 618 2.95 -8.39 -8.54
C ASP A 618 3.21 -8.36 -10.05
N GLN A 619 2.82 -9.42 -10.74
CA GLN A 619 2.88 -9.56 -12.21
C GLN A 619 4.26 -9.43 -12.86
N LEU A 620 5.38 -9.48 -12.12
CA LEU A 620 6.73 -9.24 -12.67
C LEU A 620 7.03 -10.06 -13.93
N PHE A 621 6.70 -11.36 -13.94
CA PHE A 621 6.89 -12.28 -15.07
C PHE A 621 5.57 -12.70 -15.73
N TYR A 622 4.48 -11.96 -15.49
CA TYR A 622 3.18 -12.30 -16.05
C TYR A 622 3.23 -12.46 -17.58
N GLY A 623 2.78 -13.63 -18.08
CA GLY A 623 2.73 -13.91 -19.51
C GLY A 623 4.09 -14.13 -20.18
N CYS A 624 5.19 -14.34 -19.44
CA CYS A 624 6.48 -14.77 -20.02
C CYS A 624 6.39 -16.23 -20.46
N ASP A 625 5.71 -16.49 -21.58
CA ASP A 625 5.34 -17.81 -22.08
C ASP A 625 6.55 -18.71 -22.43
N LYS A 626 7.71 -18.13 -22.74
CA LYS A 626 8.96 -18.85 -23.08
C LYS A 626 9.89 -19.05 -21.88
N LEU A 627 9.57 -18.49 -20.72
CA LEU A 627 10.39 -18.60 -19.51
C LEU A 627 10.38 -20.07 -19.01
N GLN A 628 11.52 -20.74 -19.03
CA GLN A 628 11.67 -22.15 -18.65
C GLN A 628 12.25 -22.30 -17.23
N HIS A 629 13.19 -21.42 -16.87
CA HIS A 629 13.94 -21.51 -15.62
C HIS A 629 14.05 -20.16 -14.93
N VAL A 630 13.78 -20.15 -13.63
CA VAL A 630 14.00 -19.01 -12.75
C VAL A 630 14.84 -19.43 -11.57
N SER A 631 15.96 -18.73 -11.34
CA SER A 631 16.77 -18.90 -10.14
C SER A 631 16.38 -17.88 -9.08
N LEU A 632 15.78 -18.34 -7.99
CA LEU A 632 15.34 -17.54 -6.85
C LEU A 632 16.45 -17.49 -5.80
N PRO A 633 16.81 -16.30 -5.25
CA PRO A 633 17.81 -16.19 -4.21
C PRO A 633 17.28 -16.70 -2.86
N ALA A 634 18.19 -17.16 -2.00
CA ALA A 634 17.85 -17.63 -0.65
C ALA A 634 17.25 -16.53 0.25
N SER A 635 17.45 -15.25 -0.10
CA SER A 635 16.90 -14.09 0.61
C SER A 635 15.40 -13.82 0.35
N LEU A 636 14.79 -14.51 -0.63
CA LEU A 636 13.42 -14.21 -1.06
C LEU A 636 12.41 -14.57 0.03
N LEU A 637 11.58 -13.60 0.40
CA LEU A 637 10.54 -13.70 1.42
C LEU A 637 9.13 -13.70 0.82
N ALA A 638 8.93 -13.02 -0.33
CA ALA A 638 7.60 -12.86 -0.92
C ALA A 638 7.61 -12.95 -2.45
N ILE A 639 6.58 -13.60 -2.98
CA ILE A 639 6.26 -13.67 -4.41
C ILE A 639 4.88 -13.03 -4.58
N GLY A 640 4.80 -11.97 -5.37
CA GLY A 640 3.59 -11.17 -5.57
C GLY A 640 2.47 -11.88 -6.32
N ASN A 641 1.32 -11.21 -6.40
CA ASN A 641 0.14 -11.71 -7.11
C ASN A 641 0.46 -11.87 -8.61
N LYS A 642 0.05 -13.00 -9.19
CA LYS A 642 0.26 -13.30 -10.62
C LYS A 642 1.73 -13.19 -11.09
N ALA A 643 2.71 -13.23 -10.17
CA ALA A 643 4.11 -12.97 -10.50
C ALA A 643 4.64 -13.85 -11.63
N PHE A 644 4.24 -15.12 -11.72
CA PHE A 644 4.58 -16.07 -12.77
C PHE A 644 3.35 -16.60 -13.52
N ALA A 645 2.19 -15.95 -13.37
CA ALA A 645 0.99 -16.45 -14.03
C ALA A 645 1.15 -16.44 -15.54
N SER A 646 0.66 -17.52 -16.19
CA SER A 646 0.80 -17.73 -17.64
C SER A 646 2.23 -17.86 -18.17
N CYS A 647 3.20 -18.21 -17.31
CA CYS A 647 4.53 -18.66 -17.75
C CYS A 647 4.44 -20.13 -18.22
N THR A 648 3.86 -20.34 -19.39
CA THR A 648 3.45 -21.68 -19.89
C THR A 648 4.62 -22.62 -20.22
N SER A 649 5.87 -22.15 -20.20
CA SER A 649 7.07 -22.96 -20.34
C SER A 649 7.84 -23.17 -19.04
N LEU A 650 7.41 -22.59 -17.89
CA LEU A 650 8.11 -22.69 -16.61
C LEU A 650 7.90 -24.08 -15.99
N THR A 651 8.87 -24.96 -16.18
CA THR A 651 8.82 -26.37 -15.77
C THR A 651 9.35 -26.60 -14.37
N THR A 652 10.25 -25.75 -13.89
CA THR A 652 10.90 -25.87 -12.58
C THR A 652 11.07 -24.53 -11.91
N CYS A 653 10.69 -24.45 -10.64
CA CYS A 653 10.93 -23.30 -9.78
C CYS A 653 11.14 -23.81 -8.35
N THR A 654 12.36 -23.67 -7.83
CA THR A 654 12.70 -24.09 -6.47
C THR A 654 12.42 -22.94 -5.51
N LEU A 655 11.42 -23.11 -4.65
CA LEU A 655 11.04 -22.11 -3.65
C LEU A 655 12.04 -22.11 -2.47
N PRO A 656 12.53 -20.94 -2.04
CA PRO A 656 13.41 -20.84 -0.85
C PRO A 656 12.68 -21.22 0.43
N LYS A 657 13.41 -21.83 1.37
CA LYS A 657 12.84 -22.32 2.65
C LYS A 657 12.29 -21.23 3.57
N GLN A 658 12.76 -19.99 3.41
CA GLN A 658 12.33 -18.84 4.22
C GLN A 658 11.21 -18.02 3.57
N LEU A 659 10.64 -18.50 2.47
CA LEU A 659 9.53 -17.85 1.81
C LEU A 659 8.32 -17.77 2.74
N GLN A 660 7.78 -16.58 2.92
CA GLN A 660 6.70 -16.28 3.86
C GLN A 660 5.37 -16.01 3.16
N TYR A 661 5.43 -15.57 1.89
CA TYR A 661 4.24 -15.19 1.15
C TYR A 661 4.29 -15.61 -0.32
N ILE A 662 3.19 -16.18 -0.81
CA ILE A 662 2.92 -16.45 -2.23
C ILE A 662 1.56 -15.82 -2.56
N GLY A 663 1.53 -14.90 -3.49
CA GLY A 663 0.34 -14.11 -3.84
C GLY A 663 -0.74 -14.90 -4.61
N ASN A 664 -1.88 -14.25 -4.78
CA ASN A 664 -3.00 -14.79 -5.55
C ASN A 664 -2.56 -15.11 -6.98
N GLN A 665 -2.90 -16.31 -7.49
CA GLN A 665 -2.59 -16.76 -8.85
C GLN A 665 -1.09 -16.70 -9.21
N ALA A 666 -0.18 -16.68 -8.23
CA ALA A 666 1.25 -16.42 -8.45
C ALA A 666 1.90 -17.34 -9.50
N PHE A 667 1.51 -18.62 -9.55
CA PHE A 667 1.98 -19.64 -10.50
C PHE A 667 0.86 -20.22 -11.36
N SER A 668 -0.27 -19.53 -11.47
CA SER A 668 -1.41 -19.99 -12.28
C SER A 668 -0.99 -20.25 -13.72
N SER A 669 -1.45 -21.38 -14.28
CA SER A 669 -1.19 -21.74 -15.70
C SER A 669 0.29 -21.79 -16.09
N THR A 670 1.17 -22.20 -15.18
CA THR A 670 2.57 -22.55 -15.48
C THR A 670 2.71 -23.99 -15.98
N ALA A 671 3.93 -24.44 -16.26
CA ALA A 671 4.24 -25.81 -16.68
C ALA A 671 4.94 -26.64 -15.59
N LEU A 672 4.82 -26.26 -14.32
CA LEU A 672 5.46 -26.97 -13.22
C LEU A 672 5.03 -28.44 -13.17
N SER A 673 5.97 -29.35 -12.93
CA SER A 673 5.70 -30.78 -12.77
C SER A 673 5.54 -31.21 -11.32
N THR A 674 6.13 -30.47 -10.39
CA THR A 674 6.08 -30.73 -8.94
C THR A 674 6.05 -29.42 -8.17
N VAL A 675 5.24 -29.38 -7.12
CA VAL A 675 5.17 -28.25 -6.17
C VAL A 675 5.43 -28.77 -4.75
N ASN A 676 6.39 -28.16 -4.07
CA ASN A 676 6.75 -28.47 -2.69
C ASN A 676 6.52 -27.25 -1.82
N LEU A 677 5.59 -27.34 -0.86
CA LEU A 677 5.26 -26.29 0.07
C LEU A 677 5.41 -26.83 1.50
N ASP A 678 6.37 -26.28 2.23
CA ASP A 678 6.70 -26.71 3.58
C ASP A 678 7.00 -25.47 4.44
N GLY A 679 6.48 -25.46 5.66
CA GLY A 679 6.68 -24.40 6.63
C GLY A 679 5.53 -23.41 6.73
N ASN A 680 5.74 -22.40 7.57
CA ASN A 680 4.70 -21.42 7.88
C ASN A 680 4.74 -20.26 6.87
N MET A 681 3.89 -20.33 5.85
CA MET A 681 3.73 -19.30 4.82
C MET A 681 2.27 -18.99 4.55
N THR A 682 2.00 -17.74 4.15
CA THR A 682 0.68 -17.35 3.63
C THR A 682 0.63 -17.60 2.14
N ILE A 683 -0.41 -18.30 1.67
CA ILE A 683 -0.61 -18.59 0.25
C ILE A 683 -1.93 -17.94 -0.18
N GLY A 684 -1.89 -17.26 -1.31
CA GLY A 684 -3.04 -16.59 -1.88
C GLY A 684 -3.98 -17.54 -2.63
N GLU A 685 -5.16 -17.03 -2.95
CA GLU A 685 -6.17 -17.75 -3.72
C GLU A 685 -5.64 -18.17 -5.09
N SER A 686 -5.98 -19.40 -5.51
CA SER A 686 -5.64 -19.91 -6.85
C SER A 686 -4.14 -19.89 -7.18
N ALA A 687 -3.25 -19.86 -6.17
CA ALA A 687 -1.81 -19.62 -6.37
C ALA A 687 -1.15 -20.56 -7.39
N PHE A 688 -1.59 -21.80 -7.49
CA PHE A 688 -1.08 -22.84 -8.40
C PHE A 688 -2.18 -23.47 -9.25
N ASN A 689 -3.27 -22.76 -9.52
CA ASN A 689 -4.38 -23.32 -10.27
C ASN A 689 -4.05 -23.53 -11.77
N ASN A 690 -4.79 -24.42 -12.41
CA ASN A 690 -4.73 -24.66 -13.86
C ASN A 690 -3.33 -25.07 -14.40
N ILE A 691 -2.50 -25.72 -13.57
CA ILE A 691 -1.20 -26.28 -14.00
C ILE A 691 -1.44 -27.70 -14.55
N CYS A 692 -1.64 -27.81 -15.86
CA CYS A 692 -2.00 -29.08 -16.49
C CYS A 692 -0.86 -30.12 -16.50
N THR A 693 0.38 -29.71 -16.35
CA THR A 693 1.60 -30.54 -16.29
C THR A 693 1.98 -30.97 -14.88
N LEU A 694 1.28 -30.47 -13.87
CA LEU A 694 1.56 -30.80 -12.47
C LEU A 694 1.22 -32.27 -12.19
N LEU A 695 2.21 -33.04 -11.76
CA LEU A 695 2.06 -34.46 -11.46
C LEU A 695 1.99 -34.73 -9.95
N ARG A 696 2.70 -33.93 -9.16
CA ARG A 696 2.83 -34.15 -7.71
C ARG A 696 2.80 -32.84 -6.92
N VAL A 697 2.09 -32.90 -5.80
CA VAL A 697 2.07 -31.85 -4.77
C VAL A 697 2.52 -32.43 -3.45
N ASN A 698 3.52 -31.82 -2.78
CA ASN A 698 3.89 -32.07 -1.41
C ASN A 698 3.52 -30.81 -0.61
N TYR A 699 2.56 -30.95 0.28
CA TYR A 699 1.95 -29.83 1.00
C TYR A 699 2.01 -30.03 2.52
N ASN A 700 2.73 -29.18 3.21
CA ASN A 700 2.86 -29.17 4.67
C ASN A 700 2.82 -27.74 5.25
N VAL A 701 1.74 -26.99 4.92
CA VAL A 701 1.52 -25.63 5.41
C VAL A 701 0.41 -25.67 6.47
N PRO A 702 0.70 -25.28 7.73
CA PRO A 702 -0.19 -25.53 8.88
C PRO A 702 -1.55 -24.83 8.79
N ASN A 703 -1.59 -23.55 8.39
CA ASN A 703 -2.76 -22.69 8.47
C ASN A 703 -2.99 -21.88 7.18
N ALA A 704 -3.61 -22.48 6.17
CA ALA A 704 -3.89 -21.81 4.90
C ALA A 704 -5.40 -21.63 4.62
N ALA A 705 -6.18 -21.31 5.65
CA ALA A 705 -7.65 -21.24 5.57
C ALA A 705 -8.19 -20.31 4.45
N THR A 706 -7.42 -19.28 4.05
CA THR A 706 -7.81 -18.29 3.02
C THR A 706 -7.42 -18.67 1.60
N ALA A 707 -6.63 -19.73 1.42
CA ALA A 707 -6.03 -20.12 0.14
C ALA A 707 -6.98 -20.98 -0.73
N GLN A 708 -8.18 -20.52 -1.00
CA GLN A 708 -9.16 -21.25 -1.82
C GLN A 708 -8.61 -21.53 -3.23
N ASN A 709 -9.12 -22.58 -3.89
CA ASN A 709 -8.78 -22.96 -5.28
C ASN A 709 -7.28 -23.19 -5.55
N MET A 710 -6.45 -23.39 -4.53
CA MET A 710 -4.99 -23.34 -4.65
C MET A 710 -4.42 -24.16 -5.81
N PHE A 711 -4.88 -25.41 -6.00
CA PHE A 711 -4.49 -26.31 -7.07
C PHE A 711 -5.67 -26.70 -7.97
N ALA A 712 -6.73 -25.90 -7.99
CA ALA A 712 -7.92 -26.19 -8.76
C ALA A 712 -7.60 -26.39 -10.25
N SER A 713 -8.25 -27.32 -10.91
CA SER A 713 -8.10 -27.61 -12.34
C SER A 713 -6.68 -28.03 -12.78
N CYS A 714 -5.86 -28.53 -11.88
CA CYS A 714 -4.59 -29.19 -12.22
C CYS A 714 -4.86 -30.59 -12.81
N LYS A 715 -5.23 -30.62 -14.08
CA LYS A 715 -5.77 -31.83 -14.72
C LYS A 715 -4.75 -32.98 -14.82
N GLY A 716 -3.44 -32.69 -14.77
CA GLY A 716 -2.38 -33.71 -14.78
C GLY A 716 -2.01 -34.24 -13.39
N LEU A 717 -2.54 -33.66 -12.30
CA LEU A 717 -2.16 -34.01 -10.92
C LEU A 717 -2.56 -35.44 -10.58
N GLU A 718 -1.57 -36.26 -10.25
CA GLU A 718 -1.74 -37.67 -9.93
C GLU A 718 -1.63 -37.99 -8.44
N ILE A 719 -0.69 -37.33 -7.76
CA ILE A 719 -0.36 -37.64 -6.36
C ILE A 719 -0.30 -36.35 -5.52
N VAL A 720 -1.01 -36.37 -4.40
CA VAL A 720 -0.95 -35.35 -3.36
C VAL A 720 -0.44 -35.97 -2.06
N ASN A 721 0.58 -35.38 -1.47
CA ASN A 721 1.08 -35.73 -0.14
C ASN A 721 0.78 -34.59 0.83
N ILE A 722 -0.02 -34.85 1.84
CA ILE A 722 -0.41 -33.90 2.90
C ILE A 722 0.39 -34.18 4.14
N GLY A 723 1.13 -33.18 4.62
CA GLY A 723 1.98 -33.27 5.79
C GLY A 723 1.25 -33.31 7.12
N ALA A 724 1.97 -33.62 8.18
CA ALA A 724 1.43 -33.81 9.54
C ALA A 724 0.96 -32.48 10.18
N ASP A 725 1.54 -31.35 9.79
CA ASP A 725 1.26 -30.04 10.38
C ASP A 725 0.01 -29.36 9.79
N VAL A 726 -0.53 -29.88 8.69
CA VAL A 726 -1.70 -29.34 8.00
C VAL A 726 -2.94 -29.53 8.86
N THR A 727 -3.57 -28.43 9.26
CA THR A 727 -4.80 -28.45 10.07
C THR A 727 -6.06 -28.23 9.25
N ILE A 728 -5.94 -27.62 8.07
CA ILE A 728 -7.05 -27.31 7.18
C ILE A 728 -6.66 -27.54 5.71
N LEU A 729 -7.54 -28.16 4.94
CA LEU A 729 -7.54 -28.14 3.49
C LEU A 729 -8.63 -27.15 3.06
N PRO A 730 -8.22 -25.99 2.49
CA PRO A 730 -9.16 -24.92 2.12
C PRO A 730 -10.16 -25.34 1.05
N ALA A 731 -11.28 -24.67 0.98
CA ALA A 731 -12.33 -24.93 0.00
C ALA A 731 -11.79 -24.91 -1.44
N TYR A 732 -12.30 -25.83 -2.27
CA TYR A 732 -11.95 -26.02 -3.69
C TYR A 732 -10.48 -26.34 -3.98
N MET A 733 -9.65 -26.63 -2.96
CA MET A 733 -8.18 -26.73 -3.11
C MET A 733 -7.73 -27.59 -4.30
N PHE A 734 -8.31 -28.76 -4.51
CA PHE A 734 -8.00 -29.70 -5.60
C PHE A 734 -9.19 -29.96 -6.52
N THR A 735 -10.16 -29.05 -6.56
CA THR A 735 -11.36 -29.25 -7.38
C THR A 735 -10.99 -29.42 -8.85
N LYS A 736 -11.65 -30.38 -9.54
CA LYS A 736 -11.41 -30.73 -10.97
C LYS A 736 -9.98 -31.18 -11.30
N CYS A 737 -9.24 -31.75 -10.34
CA CYS A 737 -8.00 -32.48 -10.60
C CYS A 737 -8.32 -33.88 -11.13
N ASN A 738 -8.71 -33.95 -12.41
CA ASN A 738 -9.35 -35.13 -12.99
C ASN A 738 -8.45 -36.38 -13.01
N SER A 739 -7.11 -36.22 -13.01
CA SER A 739 -6.12 -37.32 -12.99
C SER A 739 -5.68 -37.74 -11.59
N LEU A 740 -6.22 -37.13 -10.53
CA LEU A 740 -5.81 -37.44 -9.17
C LEU A 740 -6.17 -38.89 -8.81
N LEU A 741 -5.14 -39.70 -8.58
CA LEU A 741 -5.25 -41.12 -8.26
C LEU A 741 -5.21 -41.36 -6.75
N LYS A 742 -4.37 -40.59 -6.04
CA LYS A 742 -4.03 -40.87 -4.64
C LYS A 742 -3.76 -39.60 -3.84
N VAL A 743 -4.33 -39.58 -2.63
CA VAL A 743 -4.00 -38.61 -1.58
C VAL A 743 -3.37 -39.39 -0.43
N ASN A 744 -2.14 -39.02 -0.06
CA ASN A 744 -1.42 -39.58 1.08
C ASN A 744 -1.43 -38.55 2.21
N PHE A 745 -1.89 -38.95 3.38
CA PHE A 745 -1.78 -38.15 4.61
C PHE A 745 -0.63 -38.68 5.43
N ALA A 746 0.25 -37.81 5.90
CA ALA A 746 1.29 -38.17 6.85
C ALA A 746 0.69 -38.53 8.23
N ASP A 747 1.37 -39.35 8.98
CA ASP A 747 1.00 -39.65 10.36
C ASP A 747 1.07 -38.34 11.17
N ARG A 748 0.01 -38.04 11.91
CA ARG A 748 -0.13 -36.79 12.67
C ARG A 748 -0.43 -37.03 14.13
N PRO A 749 0.01 -36.12 15.02
CA PRO A 749 -0.31 -36.18 16.44
C PRO A 749 -1.82 -36.12 16.71
N ASP A 750 -2.32 -36.76 17.77
CA ASP A 750 -3.73 -36.76 18.15
C ASP A 750 -4.31 -35.36 18.41
N TYR A 751 -3.46 -34.39 18.76
CA TYR A 751 -3.85 -33.00 19.01
C TYR A 751 -3.84 -32.12 17.76
N THR A 752 -3.52 -32.65 16.59
CA THR A 752 -3.52 -31.92 15.31
C THR A 752 -4.77 -32.31 14.50
N PRO A 753 -5.90 -31.58 14.65
CA PRO A 753 -7.12 -31.88 13.90
C PRO A 753 -6.93 -31.62 12.42
N LEU A 754 -7.72 -32.27 11.57
CA LEU A 754 -7.82 -31.98 10.15
C LEU A 754 -9.23 -31.55 9.81
N VAL A 755 -9.34 -30.39 9.18
CA VAL A 755 -10.57 -29.87 8.57
C VAL A 755 -10.44 -30.01 7.06
N ILE A 756 -11.44 -30.63 6.42
CA ILE A 756 -11.57 -30.70 4.96
C ILE A 756 -12.78 -29.85 4.58
N GLU A 757 -12.54 -28.69 4.01
CA GLU A 757 -13.56 -27.72 3.65
C GLU A 757 -14.41 -28.17 2.44
N ASP A 758 -15.29 -27.28 1.95
CA ASP A 758 -16.19 -27.54 0.83
C ASP A 758 -15.42 -27.80 -0.46
N GLU A 759 -15.84 -28.79 -1.23
CA GLU A 759 -15.42 -29.13 -2.59
C GLU A 759 -13.91 -29.38 -2.76
N VAL A 760 -13.17 -29.72 -1.71
CA VAL A 760 -11.70 -29.88 -1.76
C VAL A 760 -11.27 -30.84 -2.86
N PHE A 761 -11.92 -32.00 -3.01
CA PHE A 761 -11.62 -33.00 -4.06
C PHE A 761 -12.77 -33.18 -5.06
N ASN A 762 -13.67 -32.19 -5.15
CA ASN A 762 -14.80 -32.29 -6.09
C ASN A 762 -14.35 -32.41 -7.54
N GLY A 763 -14.85 -33.41 -8.26
CA GLY A 763 -14.47 -33.65 -9.65
C GLY A 763 -13.10 -34.31 -9.85
N CYS A 764 -12.50 -34.89 -8.81
CA CYS A 764 -11.33 -35.75 -8.92
C CYS A 764 -11.77 -37.16 -9.37
N ASN A 765 -12.12 -37.29 -10.65
CA ASN A 765 -12.87 -38.46 -11.20
C ASN A 765 -12.11 -39.79 -11.12
N LEU A 766 -10.80 -39.80 -10.95
CA LEU A 766 -9.96 -40.99 -10.83
C LEU A 766 -9.56 -41.29 -9.38
N LEU A 767 -9.91 -40.44 -8.41
CA LEU A 767 -9.60 -40.67 -7.00
C LEU A 767 -10.45 -41.83 -6.46
N SER A 768 -9.83 -43.01 -6.39
CA SER A 768 -10.48 -44.24 -5.95
C SER A 768 -10.17 -44.63 -4.51
N LYS A 769 -9.17 -44.00 -3.90
CA LYS A 769 -8.72 -44.27 -2.54
C LYS A 769 -8.28 -42.97 -1.81
N ALA A 770 -8.89 -42.71 -0.65
CA ALA A 770 -8.50 -41.66 0.29
C ALA A 770 -8.61 -42.19 1.73
N GLU A 771 -7.48 -42.45 2.36
CA GLU A 771 -7.41 -42.90 3.74
C GLU A 771 -7.34 -41.67 4.66
N LEU A 772 -8.48 -41.26 5.19
CA LEU A 772 -8.61 -40.09 6.06
C LEU A 772 -7.91 -40.33 7.41
N PRO A 773 -7.12 -39.38 7.92
CA PRO A 773 -6.57 -39.44 9.27
C PRO A 773 -7.68 -39.54 10.32
N MET A 774 -7.40 -40.30 11.39
CA MET A 774 -8.35 -40.45 12.52
C MET A 774 -8.56 -39.16 13.31
N GLN A 775 -7.77 -38.12 13.06
CA GLN A 775 -7.87 -36.77 13.60
C GLN A 775 -8.77 -35.85 12.74
N THR A 776 -9.35 -36.32 11.65
CA THR A 776 -10.27 -35.51 10.83
C THR A 776 -11.53 -35.21 11.64
N THR A 777 -11.87 -33.91 11.72
CA THR A 777 -12.99 -33.38 12.51
C THR A 777 -14.13 -32.83 11.67
N HIS A 778 -13.84 -32.47 10.42
CA HIS A 778 -14.78 -31.79 9.52
C HIS A 778 -14.65 -32.31 8.09
N ILE A 779 -15.79 -32.60 7.43
CA ILE A 779 -15.84 -32.93 6.00
C ILE A 779 -16.99 -32.11 5.39
N GLY A 780 -16.60 -31.12 4.57
CA GLY A 780 -17.50 -30.14 4.00
C GLY A 780 -18.35 -30.65 2.84
N ARG A 781 -19.17 -29.75 2.30
CA ARG A 781 -20.07 -30.00 1.18
C ARG A 781 -19.30 -30.38 -0.08
N TYR A 782 -19.70 -31.49 -0.74
CA TYR A 782 -19.05 -32.04 -1.94
C TYR A 782 -17.53 -32.24 -1.77
N ALA A 783 -17.01 -32.34 -0.55
CA ALA A 783 -15.55 -32.48 -0.31
C ALA A 783 -14.94 -33.60 -1.15
N PHE A 784 -15.68 -34.70 -1.39
CA PHE A 784 -15.35 -35.82 -2.26
C PHE A 784 -16.42 -36.04 -3.33
N GLY A 785 -17.06 -34.96 -3.78
CA GLY A 785 -18.08 -35.03 -4.85
C GLY A 785 -17.48 -35.51 -6.17
N ALA A 786 -18.25 -36.26 -6.97
CA ALA A 786 -17.82 -36.76 -8.29
C ALA A 786 -16.43 -37.44 -8.30
N THR A 787 -16.03 -38.11 -7.22
CA THR A 787 -14.82 -38.97 -7.15
C THR A 787 -15.11 -40.42 -7.60
N ALA A 788 -14.09 -41.28 -7.64
CA ALA A 788 -14.22 -42.70 -7.88
C ALA A 788 -14.15 -43.53 -6.59
N LEU A 789 -14.34 -42.91 -5.44
CA LEU A 789 -14.33 -43.60 -4.16
C LEU A 789 -15.48 -44.62 -4.08
N THR A 790 -15.14 -45.85 -3.73
CA THR A 790 -16.13 -46.95 -3.47
C THR A 790 -16.17 -47.27 -1.98
N GLN A 791 -15.16 -46.83 -1.23
CA GLN A 791 -15.04 -47.07 0.19
C GLN A 791 -14.62 -45.79 0.91
N VAL A 792 -15.18 -45.54 2.09
CA VAL A 792 -14.91 -44.38 2.93
C VAL A 792 -14.68 -44.81 4.38
N THR A 793 -13.75 -44.18 5.05
CA THR A 793 -13.51 -44.31 6.50
C THR A 793 -13.90 -43.02 7.19
N LEU A 794 -14.87 -43.07 8.12
CA LEU A 794 -15.31 -41.93 8.92
C LEU A 794 -14.66 -42.00 10.31
N PRO A 795 -13.80 -41.02 10.67
CA PRO A 795 -13.07 -41.02 11.93
C PRO A 795 -13.93 -40.81 13.16
N LYS A 796 -13.49 -41.33 14.31
CA LYS A 796 -14.17 -41.14 15.60
C LYS A 796 -14.22 -39.68 16.10
N THR A 797 -13.33 -38.87 15.62
CA THR A 797 -13.20 -37.44 16.00
C THR A 797 -14.09 -36.52 15.16
N LEU A 798 -14.81 -37.05 14.19
CA LEU A 798 -15.65 -36.29 13.27
C LEU A 798 -16.76 -35.57 14.04
N THR A 799 -16.81 -34.25 13.93
CA THR A 799 -17.80 -33.36 14.54
C THR A 799 -18.72 -32.70 13.53
N TYR A 800 -18.31 -32.66 12.27
CA TYR A 800 -19.15 -32.15 11.17
C TYR A 800 -18.98 -33.02 9.92
N LEU A 801 -20.10 -33.41 9.34
CA LEU A 801 -20.19 -34.17 8.11
C LEU A 801 -21.35 -33.62 7.28
N HIS A 802 -21.08 -32.99 6.14
CA HIS A 802 -22.14 -32.49 5.26
C HIS A 802 -22.83 -33.67 4.54
N SER A 803 -24.18 -33.63 4.41
CA SER A 803 -24.97 -34.68 3.74
C SER A 803 -24.55 -34.97 2.29
N LYS A 804 -23.94 -34.00 1.59
CA LYS A 804 -23.45 -34.14 0.22
C LYS A 804 -21.92 -34.35 0.13
N ALA A 805 -21.24 -34.61 1.24
CA ALA A 805 -19.79 -34.76 1.29
C ALA A 805 -19.22 -35.74 0.25
N PHE A 806 -19.90 -36.90 0.04
CA PHE A 806 -19.48 -37.98 -0.85
C PHE A 806 -20.45 -38.16 -2.04
N ASN A 807 -21.03 -37.10 -2.56
CA ASN A 807 -21.96 -37.16 -3.68
C ASN A 807 -21.30 -37.66 -4.99
N ASN A 808 -21.04 -38.95 -5.08
CA ASN A 808 -20.44 -39.60 -6.25
C ASN A 808 -21.24 -40.83 -6.78
N GLY A 809 -22.24 -41.27 -6.03
CA GLY A 809 -23.10 -42.43 -6.38
C GLY A 809 -22.36 -43.77 -6.48
N LYS A 810 -21.13 -43.89 -5.97
CA LYS A 810 -20.28 -45.08 -6.08
C LYS A 810 -19.89 -45.72 -4.74
N ILE A 811 -20.21 -45.05 -3.62
CA ILE A 811 -19.87 -45.57 -2.30
C ILE A 811 -20.63 -46.88 -2.05
N ALA A 812 -19.89 -47.96 -1.84
CA ALA A 812 -20.46 -49.29 -1.52
C ALA A 812 -20.17 -49.70 -0.08
N THR A 813 -19.09 -49.14 0.52
CA THR A 813 -18.64 -49.54 1.86
C THR A 813 -18.25 -48.31 2.70
N ILE A 814 -18.73 -48.26 3.94
CA ILE A 814 -18.38 -47.22 4.88
C ILE A 814 -17.87 -47.87 6.18
N TYR A 815 -16.64 -47.60 6.59
CA TYR A 815 -16.17 -47.93 7.91
C TYR A 815 -16.35 -46.72 8.84
N ASN A 816 -17.28 -46.81 9.75
CA ASN A 816 -17.70 -45.71 10.59
C ASN A 816 -17.23 -45.92 12.04
N TYR A 817 -16.24 -45.15 12.47
CA TYR A 817 -15.68 -45.27 13.82
C TYR A 817 -16.36 -44.35 14.86
N MET A 818 -17.37 -43.59 14.47
CA MET A 818 -18.17 -42.78 15.40
C MET A 818 -19.01 -43.73 16.29
N ARG A 819 -19.09 -43.41 17.59
CA ARG A 819 -19.85 -44.22 18.54
C ARG A 819 -21.36 -44.06 18.46
N ARG A 820 -21.81 -42.91 17.90
CA ARG A 820 -23.25 -42.62 17.70
C ARG A 820 -23.47 -42.19 16.26
N PRO A 821 -24.65 -42.44 15.71
CA PRO A 821 -25.04 -41.89 14.41
C PRO A 821 -24.83 -40.39 14.36
N TYR A 822 -24.27 -39.87 13.23
CA TYR A 822 -24.18 -38.44 12.99
C TYR A 822 -25.55 -37.91 12.63
N ASP A 823 -25.97 -36.82 13.29
CA ASP A 823 -27.26 -36.18 13.07
C ASP A 823 -27.14 -35.11 11.96
N PHE A 824 -27.72 -35.39 10.80
CA PHE A 824 -27.76 -34.48 9.66
C PHE A 824 -28.83 -33.37 9.78
N SER A 825 -29.64 -33.32 10.83
CA SER A 825 -30.69 -32.31 11.02
C SER A 825 -30.12 -30.90 11.22
N SER A 826 -28.88 -30.76 11.69
CA SER A 826 -28.21 -29.48 11.90
C SER A 826 -27.91 -28.71 10.62
N GLU A 827 -27.90 -29.32 9.44
CA GLU A 827 -27.68 -28.67 8.14
C GLU A 827 -28.84 -27.76 7.69
N LEU A 828 -30.02 -27.91 8.35
CA LEU A 828 -31.23 -27.17 7.99
C LEU A 828 -31.39 -25.85 8.73
N SER A 829 -30.42 -25.43 9.57
CA SER A 829 -30.52 -24.28 10.48
C SER A 829 -30.11 -22.93 9.84
N GLY A 830 -30.37 -22.71 8.56
CA GLY A 830 -30.42 -21.36 7.98
C GLY A 830 -31.78 -20.71 8.28
N ASN A 831 -31.92 -20.05 9.43
CA ASN A 831 -33.06 -19.18 9.81
C ASN A 831 -34.49 -19.76 9.87
N VAL A 832 -34.67 -21.05 10.05
CA VAL A 832 -35.99 -21.62 10.41
C VAL A 832 -35.81 -22.44 11.68
N ALA A 833 -36.59 -22.15 12.71
CA ALA A 833 -36.70 -22.99 13.92
C ALA A 833 -37.15 -24.38 13.49
N VAL A 834 -36.21 -25.31 13.40
CA VAL A 834 -36.50 -26.67 12.92
C VAL A 834 -36.51 -27.60 14.10
N THR A 835 -37.64 -28.24 14.31
CA THR A 835 -37.74 -29.45 15.14
C THR A 835 -36.80 -30.52 14.56
N PRO A 836 -36.29 -31.50 15.35
CA PRO A 836 -35.32 -32.49 14.91
C PRO A 836 -35.67 -33.32 13.67
N PHE A 837 -36.81 -33.07 13.03
CA PHE A 837 -37.29 -33.76 11.83
C PHE A 837 -37.86 -32.74 10.83
N ALA A 838 -37.01 -31.84 10.29
CA ALA A 838 -37.50 -30.94 9.25
C ALA A 838 -37.71 -31.68 7.93
N THR A 839 -38.91 -31.67 7.50
CA THR A 839 -39.32 -32.14 6.18
C THR A 839 -39.50 -30.90 5.27
N VAL A 840 -38.72 -30.74 4.24
CA VAL A 840 -39.08 -29.83 3.14
C VAL A 840 -40.02 -30.61 2.20
N GLY A 841 -41.30 -30.27 2.21
CA GLY A 841 -42.30 -30.93 1.40
C GLY A 841 -42.58 -32.39 1.80
N GLY A 842 -42.39 -32.77 3.09
CA GLY A 842 -42.68 -34.13 3.60
C GLY A 842 -41.64 -35.19 3.27
N ARG A 843 -40.46 -34.80 2.80
CA ARG A 843 -39.37 -35.74 2.50
C ARG A 843 -38.20 -35.50 3.44
N TYR A 844 -37.63 -36.57 4.01
CA TYR A 844 -36.39 -36.55 4.77
C TYR A 844 -35.21 -36.18 3.84
N ILE A 845 -34.29 -35.31 4.27
CA ILE A 845 -33.02 -35.09 3.60
C ILE A 845 -32.12 -36.25 4.00
N LEU A 846 -31.96 -37.20 3.11
CA LEU A 846 -30.97 -38.26 3.23
C LEU A 846 -29.73 -37.89 2.44
N PRO A 847 -28.54 -38.27 2.95
CA PRO A 847 -27.34 -38.18 2.10
C PRO A 847 -27.54 -38.92 0.78
N ASP A 848 -27.22 -38.27 -0.35
CA ASP A 848 -27.38 -38.82 -1.71
C ASP A 848 -26.60 -40.12 -1.92
N TRP A 849 -25.65 -40.41 -1.03
CA TRP A 849 -24.77 -41.60 -1.05
C TRP A 849 -25.26 -42.73 -0.10
N PHE A 850 -26.41 -42.59 0.54
CA PHE A 850 -27.05 -43.62 1.35
C PHE A 850 -28.00 -44.49 0.53
N GLY A 851 -27.99 -45.80 0.78
CA GLY A 851 -28.91 -46.75 0.17
C GLY A 851 -28.75 -48.13 0.76
N ALA A 852 -29.74 -49.02 0.48
CA ALA A 852 -29.78 -50.37 1.01
C ALA A 852 -28.55 -51.22 0.59
N ASP A 853 -27.93 -50.85 -0.54
CA ASP A 853 -26.73 -51.54 -1.09
C ASP A 853 -25.43 -51.04 -0.44
N VAL A 854 -25.46 -49.98 0.38
CA VAL A 854 -24.28 -49.45 1.07
C VAL A 854 -24.06 -50.21 2.38
N ALA A 855 -22.96 -50.95 2.47
CA ALA A 855 -22.54 -51.62 3.68
C ALA A 855 -21.88 -50.62 4.67
N VAL A 856 -22.44 -50.42 5.85
CA VAL A 856 -21.89 -49.55 6.89
C VAL A 856 -21.41 -50.39 8.05
N TYR A 857 -20.10 -50.49 8.18
CA TYR A 857 -19.49 -51.20 9.28
C TYR A 857 -19.28 -50.26 10.45
N VAL A 858 -19.91 -50.58 11.60
CA VAL A 858 -19.86 -49.82 12.85
C VAL A 858 -19.27 -50.65 13.97
N ARG A 859 -18.92 -50.05 15.07
CA ARG A 859 -18.49 -50.80 16.26
C ARG A 859 -19.61 -51.76 16.71
N PRO A 860 -19.30 -52.98 17.15
CA PRO A 860 -20.32 -53.93 17.54
C PRO A 860 -21.31 -53.37 18.56
N GLU A 861 -20.85 -52.58 19.53
CA GLU A 861 -21.67 -51.92 20.55
C GLU A 861 -22.59 -50.79 20.01
N SER A 862 -22.36 -50.35 18.77
CA SER A 862 -23.12 -49.24 18.16
C SER A 862 -24.19 -49.73 17.13
N VAL A 863 -24.17 -51.01 16.77
CA VAL A 863 -25.04 -51.57 15.70
C VAL A 863 -26.51 -51.24 15.89
N GLU A 864 -27.06 -51.47 17.07
CA GLU A 864 -28.49 -51.21 17.38
C GLU A 864 -28.83 -49.72 17.23
N ALA A 865 -27.94 -48.82 17.68
CA ALA A 865 -28.13 -47.36 17.55
C ALA A 865 -28.17 -46.90 16.10
N TYR A 866 -27.29 -47.47 15.25
CA TYR A 866 -27.24 -47.13 13.83
C TYR A 866 -28.42 -47.73 13.04
N GLN A 867 -28.88 -48.93 13.39
CA GLN A 867 -30.06 -49.57 12.79
C GLN A 867 -31.34 -48.83 13.14
N ALA A 868 -31.42 -48.25 14.33
CA ALA A 868 -32.58 -47.47 14.78
C ALA A 868 -32.60 -46.05 14.23
N ASP A 869 -31.47 -45.51 13.71
CA ASP A 869 -31.38 -44.18 13.16
C ASP A 869 -32.13 -44.01 11.84
N LEU A 870 -32.84 -42.91 11.67
CA LEU A 870 -33.71 -42.69 10.50
C LEU A 870 -32.93 -42.54 9.18
N ALA A 871 -31.73 -41.98 9.21
CA ALA A 871 -30.90 -41.84 8.04
C ALA A 871 -29.98 -43.07 7.83
N TRP A 872 -29.16 -43.40 8.83
CA TRP A 872 -28.23 -44.52 8.75
C TRP A 872 -28.90 -45.89 8.64
N GLY A 873 -30.05 -46.08 9.24
CA GLY A 873 -30.80 -47.31 9.16
C GLY A 873 -31.33 -47.64 7.74
N LYS A 874 -31.17 -46.75 6.74
CA LYS A 874 -31.42 -47.02 5.34
C LYS A 874 -30.31 -47.82 4.69
N CYS A 875 -29.16 -47.89 5.30
CA CYS A 875 -27.99 -48.63 4.84
C CYS A 875 -27.93 -50.01 5.46
N ASN A 876 -27.09 -50.89 4.90
CA ASN A 876 -26.85 -52.23 5.46
C ASN A 876 -25.82 -52.14 6.60
N ILE A 877 -26.33 -52.04 7.84
CA ILE A 877 -25.50 -51.87 9.05
C ILE A 877 -24.94 -53.21 9.48
N GLN A 878 -23.63 -53.28 9.56
CA GLN A 878 -22.86 -54.49 9.93
C GLN A 878 -21.88 -54.17 11.06
N PRO A 879 -21.56 -55.16 11.98
CA PRO A 879 -20.49 -55.02 12.96
C PRO A 879 -19.12 -55.05 12.28
N MET A 880 -18.20 -54.19 12.68
CA MET A 880 -16.79 -54.25 12.28
C MET A 880 -16.13 -55.54 12.77
N ASP A 881 -15.32 -56.16 11.94
CA ASP A 881 -14.44 -57.24 12.33
C ASP A 881 -13.25 -56.77 13.21
N ALA A 882 -12.51 -57.70 13.78
CA ALA A 882 -11.38 -57.41 14.67
C ALA A 882 -10.25 -56.69 13.95
N GLU A 883 -10.08 -56.92 12.63
CA GLU A 883 -9.02 -56.28 11.85
C GLU A 883 -9.32 -54.78 11.62
N HIS A 884 -10.50 -54.48 11.23
CA HIS A 884 -10.94 -53.10 11.02
C HIS A 884 -11.09 -52.35 12.37
N MET A 885 -11.46 -53.05 13.45
CA MET A 885 -11.44 -52.49 14.80
C MET A 885 -10.03 -52.06 15.23
N ALA A 886 -8.99 -52.81 14.82
CA ALA A 886 -7.60 -52.48 15.11
C ALA A 886 -7.07 -51.29 14.33
N VAL A 887 -7.54 -51.03 13.11
CA VAL A 887 -7.17 -49.87 12.27
C VAL A 887 -7.62 -48.53 12.87
N GLY A 888 -8.70 -48.54 13.66
CA GLY A 888 -9.17 -47.35 14.39
C GLY A 888 -8.25 -46.90 15.53
N ILE A 889 -7.19 -47.63 15.78
CA ILE A 889 -6.12 -47.32 16.68
C ILE A 889 -4.88 -47.13 15.83
N ASN A 890 -4.60 -45.89 15.40
CA ASN A 890 -3.48 -45.47 14.55
C ASN A 890 -2.85 -46.63 13.75
N ALA A 891 -3.12 -46.73 12.46
CA ALA A 891 -2.35 -47.55 11.53
C ALA A 891 -0.90 -46.99 11.48
N VAL A 892 -0.10 -47.36 12.46
CA VAL A 892 1.32 -47.08 12.39
C VAL A 892 1.87 -48.04 11.33
N ARG A 893 2.32 -47.46 10.23
CA ARG A 893 3.08 -48.19 9.22
C ARG A 893 4.17 -48.97 9.90
N GLN A 894 4.22 -50.29 9.68
CA GLN A 894 5.37 -51.10 9.91
C GLN A 894 6.58 -50.53 9.14
N ASN A 895 7.37 -49.67 9.77
CA ASN A 895 8.78 -49.66 9.49
C ASN A 895 9.30 -51.01 10.05
N ASN A 896 10.07 -51.74 9.30
CA ASN A 896 10.60 -53.10 9.60
C ASN A 896 11.45 -53.18 10.86
N TYR A 897 11.25 -52.33 11.82
CA TYR A 897 11.88 -52.36 13.15
C TYR A 897 10.80 -52.69 14.18
N THR A 898 10.73 -53.99 14.53
CA THR A 898 9.98 -54.43 15.72
C THR A 898 10.85 -54.13 16.93
N PRO A 899 10.42 -53.27 17.87
CA PRO A 899 11.17 -53.08 19.10
C PRO A 899 11.22 -54.43 19.83
N ALA A 900 12.41 -54.79 20.29
CA ALA A 900 12.56 -55.99 21.14
C ALA A 900 11.88 -55.69 22.48
N ILE A 901 10.65 -56.19 22.64
CA ILE A 901 9.81 -56.01 23.82
C ILE A 901 10.09 -57.21 24.76
N HIS A 902 10.48 -56.89 25.97
CA HIS A 902 10.64 -57.91 27.03
C HIS A 902 9.42 -57.89 27.93
N TYR A 903 8.75 -59.04 28.03
CA TYR A 903 7.66 -59.26 28.97
C TYR A 903 8.18 -60.20 30.09
N ASP A 904 8.25 -59.67 31.30
CA ASP A 904 8.48 -60.47 32.50
C ASP A 904 7.15 -61.01 33.00
N ALA A 905 6.97 -62.34 32.87
CA ALA A 905 5.74 -63.02 33.23
C ALA A 905 5.53 -63.10 34.76
N ASP A 906 6.62 -63.15 35.56
CA ASP A 906 6.55 -63.24 37.02
C ASP A 906 6.13 -61.90 37.64
N GLY A 907 6.64 -60.76 37.07
CA GLY A 907 6.30 -59.42 37.48
C GLY A 907 5.19 -58.80 36.68
N ARG A 908 4.66 -59.47 35.63
CA ARG A 908 3.68 -58.87 34.63
C ARG A 908 4.10 -57.53 34.12
N THR A 909 5.40 -57.36 33.79
CA THR A 909 5.95 -56.08 33.45
C THR A 909 6.46 -56.05 31.99
N LEU A 910 6.08 -55.02 31.26
CA LEU A 910 6.58 -54.74 29.91
C LEU A 910 7.74 -53.73 29.98
N SER A 911 8.82 -53.98 29.22
CA SER A 911 9.94 -53.07 29.00
C SER A 911 10.48 -53.21 27.58
N LEU A 912 11.21 -52.20 27.10
CA LEU A 912 11.98 -52.29 25.86
C LEU A 912 13.39 -52.78 26.16
N ALA A 913 13.93 -53.66 25.32
CA ALA A 913 15.28 -54.23 25.51
C ALA A 913 16.38 -53.14 25.46
N ASP A 914 16.13 -52.00 24.84
CA ASP A 914 17.04 -50.85 24.76
C ASP A 914 16.85 -49.85 25.92
N GLY A 915 15.96 -50.12 26.84
CA GLY A 915 15.63 -49.22 27.96
C GLY A 915 14.91 -47.94 27.58
N GLY A 916 14.42 -47.84 26.34
CA GLY A 916 13.70 -46.66 25.83
C GLY A 916 12.31 -46.45 26.45
N THR A 917 11.72 -45.32 26.23
CA THR A 917 10.34 -45.01 26.67
C THR A 917 9.31 -45.49 25.65
N PHE A 918 8.15 -45.95 26.12
CA PHE A 918 7.04 -46.41 25.31
C PHE A 918 5.70 -46.09 25.98
N SER A 919 4.65 -46.16 25.21
CA SER A 919 3.25 -45.99 25.67
C SER A 919 2.49 -47.28 25.40
N VAL A 920 1.61 -47.66 26.31
CA VAL A 920 0.83 -48.91 26.26
C VAL A 920 -0.64 -48.53 26.11
N PHE A 921 -1.32 -49.22 25.19
CA PHE A 921 -2.74 -49.03 24.93
C PHE A 921 -3.47 -50.38 24.89
N THR A 922 -4.70 -50.40 25.29
CA THR A 922 -5.63 -51.52 25.02
C THR A 922 -6.07 -51.51 23.55
N LEU A 923 -6.60 -52.63 23.04
CA LEU A 923 -7.06 -52.71 21.64
C LEU A 923 -8.17 -51.72 21.31
N ASP A 924 -8.95 -51.29 22.30
CA ASP A 924 -9.99 -50.23 22.13
C ASP A 924 -9.42 -48.80 22.24
N GLY A 925 -8.09 -48.69 22.32
CA GLY A 925 -7.36 -47.40 22.32
C GLY A 925 -7.29 -46.69 23.65
N ARG A 926 -7.66 -47.31 24.75
CA ARG A 926 -7.46 -46.68 26.06
C ARG A 926 -5.99 -46.73 26.46
N SER A 927 -5.47 -45.63 26.93
CA SER A 927 -4.09 -45.56 27.43
C SER A 927 -3.96 -46.29 28.78
N VAL A 928 -3.07 -47.24 28.83
CA VAL A 928 -2.72 -47.95 30.04
C VAL A 928 -1.52 -47.25 30.70
N ALA A 929 -0.53 -46.85 29.91
CA ALA A 929 0.61 -46.06 30.36
C ALA A 929 1.12 -45.21 29.21
N LYS A 930 1.74 -44.03 29.51
CA LYS A 930 2.34 -43.12 28.54
C LYS A 930 3.77 -42.77 28.92
N CYS A 931 4.65 -42.85 27.92
CA CYS A 931 6.06 -42.45 28.07
C CYS A 931 6.76 -43.02 29.28
N VAL A 932 6.61 -44.35 29.51
CA VAL A 932 7.22 -45.08 30.61
C VAL A 932 8.36 -45.99 30.11
N THR A 933 9.32 -46.25 30.93
CA THR A 933 10.37 -47.23 30.63
C THR A 933 9.99 -48.67 30.98
N THR A 934 9.04 -48.82 31.91
CA THR A 934 8.42 -50.10 32.31
C THR A 934 6.93 -49.88 32.59
N CYS A 935 6.10 -50.86 32.28
CA CYS A 935 4.66 -50.81 32.53
C CYS A 935 4.18 -52.15 33.11
N SER A 936 3.54 -52.11 34.29
CA SER A 936 2.88 -53.31 34.89
C SER A 936 1.46 -53.48 34.27
N ILE A 937 1.18 -54.69 33.79
CA ILE A 937 -0.09 -55.05 33.16
C ILE A 937 -0.93 -55.87 34.13
N ALA A 938 -2.02 -55.28 34.61
CA ALA A 938 -2.88 -55.91 35.64
C ALA A 938 -3.76 -57.04 35.13
N LEU A 939 -4.13 -57.04 33.85
CA LEU A 939 -5.09 -57.99 33.25
C LEU A 939 -4.45 -58.68 32.03
N PRO A 940 -4.69 -60.00 31.85
CA PRO A 940 -4.35 -60.68 30.62
C PRO A 940 -5.08 -60.05 29.44
N GLY A 941 -4.44 -59.98 28.29
CA GLY A 941 -5.07 -59.38 27.09
C GLY A 941 -4.09 -59.03 26.01
N THR A 942 -4.61 -58.44 24.94
CA THR A 942 -3.79 -57.92 23.84
C THR A 942 -3.61 -56.42 24.02
N TYR A 943 -2.34 -56.00 23.96
CA TYR A 943 -1.95 -54.60 24.09
C TYR A 943 -1.15 -54.09 22.91
N ILE A 944 -1.22 -52.80 22.66
CA ILE A 944 -0.42 -52.11 21.67
C ILE A 944 0.65 -51.30 22.43
N ILE A 945 1.88 -51.51 22.06
CA ILE A 945 3.03 -50.76 22.56
C ILE A 945 3.50 -49.82 21.47
N ALA A 946 3.57 -48.55 21.76
CA ALA A 946 4.01 -47.50 20.84
C ALA A 946 5.31 -46.85 21.38
N THR A 947 6.33 -46.81 20.55
CA THR A 947 7.56 -46.01 20.75
C THR A 947 7.52 -44.78 19.81
N ASN A 948 8.53 -43.91 19.90
CA ASN A 948 8.61 -42.75 18.96
C ASN A 948 8.74 -43.17 17.48
N ASN A 949 9.25 -44.39 17.21
CA ASN A 949 9.60 -44.83 15.88
C ASN A 949 8.86 -46.09 15.41
N SER A 950 8.11 -46.75 16.27
CA SER A 950 7.47 -48.05 15.96
C SER A 950 6.33 -48.40 16.89
N THR A 951 5.48 -49.35 16.48
CA THR A 951 4.48 -49.98 17.36
C THR A 951 4.56 -51.49 17.24
N ALA A 952 4.23 -52.16 18.32
CA ALA A 952 4.10 -53.60 18.36
C ALA A 952 2.85 -54.04 19.11
N LYS A 953 2.29 -55.18 18.70
CA LYS A 953 1.19 -55.84 19.37
C LYS A 953 1.78 -56.91 20.34
N VAL A 954 1.39 -56.85 21.60
CA VAL A 954 1.84 -57.82 22.62
C VAL A 954 0.63 -58.51 23.24
N ILE A 955 0.71 -59.83 23.33
CA ILE A 955 -0.29 -60.62 24.02
C ILE A 955 0.27 -60.94 25.42
N VAL A 956 -0.44 -60.55 26.45
CA VAL A 956 -0.09 -60.84 27.87
C VAL A 956 -1.07 -61.93 28.30
N HIS A 957 -0.53 -63.05 28.68
CA HIS A 957 -1.27 -64.23 29.13
C HIS A 957 -1.55 -64.25 30.62
#